data_a9f92872fc55337f64b3a685bfd8ec9b
#
_entry.id   a9f92872fc55337f64b3a685bfd8ec9b
#
_cell.length_a   1.000
_cell.length_b   1.000
_cell.length_c   1.000
_cell.angle_alpha   90.00
_cell.angle_beta   90.00
_cell.angle_gamma   90.00
#
_symmetry.space_group_name_H-M   'P 1'
#
loop_
_entity.id
_entity.type
_entity.pdbx_description
1 polymer ?
#
loop_
_entity_poly.entity_id
_entity_poly.type
_entity_poly.pdbx_seq_one_letter_code
_entity_poly.pdbx_strand_id
1 'polypeptide(L)'
;MYTKWNHKIVLFVTIIAVSTLAVSAQMKVWSVNSESRLTIITDKAVERQSFPIDFKLFDLNIDPLREQLFSVVDQNARQRPTVIQLPNANGDIEYFEVYEDSNFEPDLQAQFPEIRAFSGRGLTDKYATLKLSISPQGIQTMVFRTDTDNEFMEPYSQDHNTYAVYKTHRDKGALPWACSTEDRGLLFDTKSKARSLAPESSTGEVRTVRLAQSCNGEYANFFLAHSAADVALVLAAFNATITRVNGVNEKDLAIHFNLIAGTTAVIYYDPLTDPYTTLSSWNAQEQAVMNSNIGAANYDIGHMFGASGGGGNAGCIGCVCNDANKGSGITSPADAIPMGDNFDIDYVVHEMGHQLGANHSFSWSNEGSGVNMEVGSGITIMGYAGITSQDVAPHSIDTFHAGNISQIQANLASKACPVTTVMTANHPPVLVAVPGATIPISTPFALTGSATDPEGDPLTYQWEQVDQTTTSGNASVASPTKATGPNWLSFLPTASPTRTFPILPTILSGLFVTPTLPGGDAIANIEALSSVSRTLNFRLTVRDNHPYVAGSTTGQTQFSNTIVTVTSAAGPFKVTSPNTGVTWNGNSVHNVTWDVNGTTANGVNVANVKISYSSDGGQTFPTVIKASTPNDGSEAILVPSVNSATARIKVEAIGNIFFDISDANFTTTNAPVRSRADFDGDGKTDVSVYRPSNSTFFLIMTTNGFGGMAFGNPGDVSVAGDFDNDGKTDIAVYKPGASASFSVFKSSNSTIANTSLGTTGDIPVVGDYDGDGLSDVAVYRASNNSWNVIKSGGGTSNTVFGSPGDLPVVGDFDGDGKTDLAVYRNGTWLILQSSSPVNPLVTNWGLAGDLVAPADYDGDGKDDLCVYRPSNGVWYIVNSGGGYAFYQYGLSGDVPIPGDYDGDGKDDIGVYRNGIWYIYESTSGVAIFNFGLNTDVPIARQYQP
;
A
#
# COMPACT_ATOMS: atom_id res chain seq x y z
N MET A 1 42.51 -33.66 48.27
CA MET A 1 43.15 -33.50 46.97
C MET A 1 42.33 -32.52 46.16
N TYR A 2 42.83 -31.27 46.07
CA TYR A 2 42.20 -30.19 45.32
C TYR A 2 42.62 -30.24 43.86
N THR A 3 41.64 -30.23 42.92
CA THR A 3 41.94 -29.99 41.52
C THR A 3 41.20 -28.71 41.09
N LYS A 4 41.99 -27.70 40.76
CA LYS A 4 41.60 -26.39 40.26
C LYS A 4 41.03 -26.53 38.84
N TRP A 5 39.85 -25.93 38.62
CA TRP A 5 39.34 -25.65 37.29
C TRP A 5 39.76 -24.25 36.89
N ASN A 6 40.59 -24.18 35.85
CA ASN A 6 40.97 -22.94 35.17
C ASN A 6 39.90 -22.61 34.12
N HIS A 7 39.15 -21.51 34.33
CA HIS A 7 38.34 -20.89 33.29
C HIS A 7 39.25 -20.01 32.44
N LYS A 8 39.46 -20.39 31.18
CA LYS A 8 40.02 -19.52 30.15
C LYS A 8 38.88 -18.66 29.60
N ILE A 9 38.87 -17.41 29.95
CA ILE A 9 38.10 -16.34 29.31
C ILE A 9 38.81 -16.07 27.96
N VAL A 10 38.18 -16.42 26.84
CA VAL A 10 38.61 -16.02 25.50
C VAL A 10 38.01 -14.65 25.23
N LEU A 11 38.89 -13.63 25.34
CA LEU A 11 38.57 -12.26 24.97
C LEU A 11 38.59 -12.17 23.44
N PHE A 12 37.42 -12.08 22.79
CA PHE A 12 37.32 -11.73 21.36
C PHE A 12 37.58 -10.21 21.24
N VAL A 13 38.81 -9.86 20.90
CA VAL A 13 39.15 -8.49 20.47
C VAL A 13 38.74 -8.39 19.00
N THR A 14 37.60 -7.76 18.73
CA THR A 14 37.21 -7.36 17.38
C THR A 14 38.06 -6.17 16.97
N ILE A 15 39.10 -6.40 16.18
CA ILE A 15 39.88 -5.34 15.56
C ILE A 15 38.96 -4.74 14.49
N ILE A 16 38.34 -3.60 14.78
CA ILE A 16 37.75 -2.74 13.75
C ILE A 16 38.95 -2.08 13.03
N ALA A 17 39.28 -2.64 11.88
CA ALA A 17 40.15 -1.95 10.96
C ALA A 17 39.37 -0.74 10.39
N VAL A 18 39.56 0.41 11.00
CA VAL A 18 39.18 1.68 10.37
C VAL A 18 40.16 1.89 9.21
N SER A 19 39.76 1.39 8.03
CA SER A 19 40.35 1.83 6.78
C SER A 19 39.99 3.31 6.64
N THR A 20 40.96 4.17 6.86
CA THR A 20 40.91 5.57 6.39
C THR A 20 40.84 5.50 4.86
N LEU A 21 39.62 5.42 4.33
CA LEU A 21 39.39 5.74 2.93
C LEU A 21 39.78 7.22 2.79
N ALA A 22 40.86 7.46 2.05
CA ALA A 22 41.14 8.76 1.49
C ALA A 22 39.85 9.14 0.73
N VAL A 23 39.14 10.14 1.23
CA VAL A 23 38.09 10.82 0.48
C VAL A 23 38.84 11.56 -0.63
N SER A 24 39.16 10.87 -1.72
CA SER A 24 39.33 11.52 -3.01
C SER A 24 37.99 12.25 -3.22
N ALA A 25 38.02 13.54 -3.48
CA ALA A 25 36.85 14.28 -3.89
C ALA A 25 36.25 13.52 -5.09
N GLN A 26 35.19 12.72 -4.83
CA GLN A 26 34.52 11.94 -5.86
C GLN A 26 33.95 12.99 -6.81
N MET A 27 34.44 13.04 -8.03
CA MET A 27 33.92 13.98 -9.03
C MET A 27 32.42 13.75 -9.13
N LYS A 28 31.63 14.79 -8.94
CA LYS A 28 30.17 14.73 -8.96
C LYS A 28 29.73 14.30 -10.36
N VAL A 29 29.08 13.17 -10.51
CA VAL A 29 28.60 12.65 -11.79
C VAL A 29 27.44 13.49 -12.32
N TRP A 30 26.48 13.84 -11.44
CA TRP A 30 25.27 14.56 -11.77
C TRP A 30 25.17 15.88 -11.02
N SER A 31 24.65 16.92 -11.69
CA SER A 31 24.23 18.16 -11.06
C SER A 31 22.90 18.63 -11.62
N VAL A 32 22.04 19.19 -10.76
CA VAL A 32 20.78 19.80 -11.21
C VAL A 32 21.13 20.98 -12.12
N ASN A 33 20.58 20.99 -13.34
CA ASN A 33 20.74 22.14 -14.23
C ASN A 33 19.80 23.26 -13.75
N SER A 34 20.37 24.46 -13.52
CA SER A 34 19.65 25.65 -13.07
C SER A 34 19.49 26.70 -14.15
N GLU A 35 19.93 26.43 -15.38
CA GLU A 35 19.78 27.33 -16.48
C GLU A 35 18.32 27.45 -16.94
N SER A 36 18.00 28.58 -17.57
CA SER A 36 16.70 28.73 -18.22
C SER A 36 16.61 27.78 -19.41
N ARG A 37 15.54 26.98 -19.48
CA ARG A 37 15.25 26.09 -20.63
C ARG A 37 15.32 26.83 -21.99
N LEU A 38 15.05 28.13 -21.99
CA LEU A 38 15.07 28.99 -23.19
C LEU A 38 16.50 29.30 -23.68
N THR A 39 17.53 29.06 -22.89
CA THR A 39 18.92 29.34 -23.25
C THR A 39 19.68 28.11 -23.73
N ILE A 40 19.14 26.93 -23.53
CA ILE A 40 19.75 25.66 -23.94
C ILE A 40 19.41 25.41 -25.43
N ILE A 41 20.45 25.18 -26.25
CA ILE A 41 20.24 24.66 -27.60
C ILE A 41 19.88 23.19 -27.48
N THR A 42 18.64 22.86 -27.83
CA THR A 42 18.10 21.52 -27.65
C THR A 42 18.59 20.54 -28.69
N ASP A 43 18.66 19.28 -28.34
CA ASP A 43 18.74 18.18 -29.29
C ASP A 43 17.44 18.11 -30.12
N LYS A 44 17.54 17.69 -31.34
CA LYS A 44 16.38 17.55 -32.25
C LYS A 44 15.36 16.51 -31.79
N ALA A 45 15.76 15.57 -30.96
CA ALA A 45 14.85 14.63 -30.32
C ALA A 45 13.78 15.31 -29.45
N VAL A 46 14.07 16.50 -28.92
CA VAL A 46 13.14 17.32 -28.13
C VAL A 46 12.00 17.89 -28.97
N GLU A 47 12.15 17.95 -30.29
CA GLU A 47 11.12 18.44 -31.23
C GLU A 47 9.98 17.41 -31.44
N ARG A 48 10.15 16.16 -31.02
CA ARG A 48 9.12 15.12 -31.17
C ARG A 48 7.83 15.49 -30.41
N GLN A 49 6.69 15.19 -31.01
CA GLN A 49 5.38 15.49 -30.43
C GLN A 49 5.12 14.72 -29.13
N SER A 50 5.80 13.59 -28.94
CA SER A 50 5.72 12.77 -27.71
C SER A 50 6.68 13.23 -26.61
N PHE A 51 7.46 14.34 -26.81
CA PHE A 51 8.35 14.81 -25.75
C PHE A 51 7.56 15.34 -24.56
N PRO A 52 7.88 14.91 -23.33
CA PRO A 52 7.09 15.23 -22.16
C PRO A 52 7.12 16.75 -21.83
N ILE A 53 6.01 17.25 -21.28
CA ILE A 53 5.89 18.63 -20.79
C ILE A 53 6.59 18.77 -19.44
N ASP A 54 6.44 17.74 -18.59
CA ASP A 54 7.03 17.69 -17.26
C ASP A 54 8.29 16.83 -17.24
N PHE A 55 9.42 17.48 -16.99
CA PHE A 55 10.72 16.82 -16.88
C PHE A 55 11.68 17.65 -16.01
N LYS A 56 12.71 17.00 -15.52
CA LYS A 56 13.80 17.67 -14.80
C LYS A 56 15.09 17.61 -15.61
N LEU A 57 15.89 18.67 -15.51
CA LEU A 57 17.17 18.77 -16.21
C LEU A 57 18.34 18.54 -15.28
N PHE A 58 19.29 17.73 -15.76
CA PHE A 58 20.52 17.42 -15.05
C PHE A 58 21.71 17.54 -16.02
N ASP A 59 22.83 18.08 -15.49
CA ASP A 59 24.10 18.07 -16.21
C ASP A 59 24.88 16.81 -15.81
N LEU A 60 25.43 16.15 -16.83
CA LEU A 60 26.23 14.94 -16.70
C LEU A 60 27.72 15.23 -16.92
N ASN A 61 28.53 14.87 -15.94
CA ASN A 61 29.94 14.62 -16.18
C ASN A 61 30.10 13.15 -16.59
N ILE A 62 30.22 12.89 -17.88
CA ILE A 62 30.16 11.55 -18.47
C ILE A 62 31.41 10.70 -18.14
N ASP A 63 32.59 11.28 -17.96
CA ASP A 63 33.83 10.51 -17.81
C ASP A 63 33.83 9.57 -16.60
N PRO A 64 33.44 9.99 -15.37
CA PRO A 64 33.38 9.08 -14.24
C PRO A 64 32.33 7.97 -14.43
N LEU A 65 31.18 8.28 -15.04
CA LEU A 65 30.13 7.28 -15.31
C LEU A 65 30.63 6.26 -16.35
N ARG A 66 31.27 6.74 -17.42
CA ARG A 66 31.86 5.87 -18.44
C ARG A 66 32.92 4.96 -17.85
N GLU A 67 33.83 5.49 -17.01
CA GLU A 67 34.87 4.69 -16.32
C GLU A 67 34.23 3.57 -15.47
N GLN A 68 33.15 3.89 -14.71
CA GLN A 68 32.43 2.90 -13.92
C GLN A 68 31.81 1.82 -14.81
N LEU A 69 31.06 2.20 -15.86
CA LEU A 69 30.38 1.28 -16.76
C LEU A 69 31.38 0.40 -17.51
N PHE A 70 32.45 0.98 -18.05
CA PHE A 70 33.46 0.22 -18.81
C PHE A 70 34.38 -0.64 -17.93
N SER A 71 34.35 -0.47 -16.61
CA SER A 71 35.05 -1.39 -15.68
C SER A 71 34.48 -2.81 -15.66
N VAL A 72 33.27 -3.00 -16.17
CA VAL A 72 32.54 -4.31 -16.14
C VAL A 72 32.32 -4.91 -17.51
N VAL A 73 32.82 -4.29 -18.60
CA VAL A 73 32.67 -4.83 -19.96
C VAL A 73 33.66 -5.93 -20.27
N ASP A 74 33.33 -6.79 -21.22
CA ASP A 74 34.14 -7.87 -21.76
C ASP A 74 34.69 -8.84 -20.68
N GLN A 75 34.02 -9.00 -19.55
CA GLN A 75 34.39 -9.91 -18.48
C GLN A 75 33.96 -11.35 -18.79
N ASN A 76 34.81 -12.11 -19.44
CA ASN A 76 34.57 -13.54 -19.71
C ASN A 76 34.24 -14.32 -18.41
N ALA A 77 33.13 -15.01 -18.37
CA ALA A 77 32.70 -16.05 -17.39
C ALA A 77 32.50 -15.63 -15.93
N ARG A 78 32.80 -14.42 -15.48
CA ARG A 78 32.49 -13.87 -14.16
C ARG A 78 32.11 -12.42 -14.29
N GLN A 79 30.89 -12.18 -14.75
CA GLN A 79 30.34 -10.83 -14.78
C GLN A 79 30.30 -10.26 -13.35
N ARG A 80 31.04 -9.17 -13.12
CA ARG A 80 31.00 -8.43 -11.85
C ARG A 80 30.19 -7.19 -12.08
N PRO A 81 29.27 -6.86 -11.19
CA PRO A 81 28.55 -5.60 -11.27
C PRO A 81 29.44 -4.42 -10.88
N THR A 82 29.00 -3.23 -11.30
CA THR A 82 29.42 -1.97 -10.74
C THR A 82 28.20 -1.21 -10.23
N VAL A 83 28.42 -0.22 -9.35
CA VAL A 83 27.34 0.61 -8.82
C VAL A 83 27.42 1.99 -9.44
N ILE A 84 26.32 2.42 -10.05
CA ILE A 84 26.21 3.76 -10.66
C ILE A 84 25.15 4.59 -9.95
N GLN A 85 25.20 5.91 -10.19
CA GLN A 85 24.25 6.89 -9.71
C GLN A 85 23.45 7.45 -10.89
N LEU A 86 22.12 7.52 -10.77
CA LEU A 86 21.25 8.15 -11.76
C LEU A 86 20.22 9.05 -11.05
N PRO A 87 19.87 10.22 -11.63
CA PRO A 87 18.76 11.01 -11.16
C PRO A 87 17.43 10.39 -11.56
N ASN A 88 16.41 10.49 -10.70
CA ASN A 88 15.05 10.12 -10.99
C ASN A 88 14.17 11.33 -11.39
N ALA A 89 12.96 11.07 -11.85
CA ALA A 89 12.02 12.11 -12.25
C ALA A 89 11.56 13.03 -11.10
N ASN A 90 11.72 12.62 -9.84
CA ASN A 90 11.48 13.46 -8.66
C ASN A 90 12.66 14.40 -8.36
N GLY A 91 13.82 14.14 -8.93
CA GLY A 91 15.05 14.94 -8.76
C GLY A 91 16.04 14.39 -7.75
N ASP A 92 15.79 13.20 -7.21
CA ASP A 92 16.66 12.51 -6.29
C ASP A 92 17.70 11.65 -7.02
N ILE A 93 18.83 11.38 -6.38
CA ILE A 93 19.85 10.47 -6.91
C ILE A 93 19.63 9.08 -6.35
N GLU A 94 19.52 8.11 -7.23
CA GLU A 94 19.35 6.70 -6.93
C GLU A 94 20.59 5.89 -7.31
N TYR A 95 20.74 4.72 -6.71
CA TYR A 95 21.84 3.81 -6.93
C TYR A 95 21.36 2.53 -7.60
N PHE A 96 22.11 2.11 -8.64
CA PHE A 96 21.83 0.87 -9.37
C PHE A 96 23.08 0.00 -9.41
N GLU A 97 22.92 -1.30 -9.16
CA GLU A 97 23.91 -2.32 -9.45
C GLU A 97 23.70 -2.77 -10.90
N VAL A 98 24.72 -2.59 -11.74
CA VAL A 98 24.61 -2.79 -13.19
C VAL A 98 25.61 -3.81 -13.71
N TYR A 99 25.19 -4.55 -14.74
CA TYR A 99 25.94 -5.56 -15.49
C TYR A 99 25.96 -5.17 -16.96
N GLU A 100 27.00 -5.60 -17.70
CA GLU A 100 26.98 -5.48 -19.16
C GLU A 100 25.85 -6.34 -19.74
N ASP A 101 25.10 -5.75 -20.67
CA ASP A 101 23.97 -6.35 -21.36
C ASP A 101 24.07 -6.02 -22.85
N SER A 102 25.04 -6.68 -23.53
CA SER A 102 25.34 -6.35 -24.92
C SER A 102 24.18 -6.73 -25.85
N ASN A 103 23.69 -5.76 -26.60
CA ASN A 103 22.72 -5.97 -27.69
C ASN A 103 23.40 -6.40 -29.02
N PHE A 104 24.72 -6.46 -29.07
CA PHE A 104 25.49 -6.79 -30.29
C PHE A 104 26.06 -8.20 -30.20
N GLU A 105 26.02 -8.93 -31.31
CA GLU A 105 26.82 -10.13 -31.43
C GLU A 105 28.33 -9.82 -31.25
N PRO A 106 29.13 -10.75 -30.75
CA PRO A 106 30.55 -10.50 -30.42
C PRO A 106 31.36 -9.84 -31.55
N ASP A 107 31.13 -10.26 -32.79
CA ASP A 107 31.84 -9.72 -33.95
C ASP A 107 31.46 -8.25 -34.26
N LEU A 108 30.20 -7.88 -34.02
CA LEU A 108 29.73 -6.49 -34.14
C LEU A 108 30.25 -5.66 -32.97
N GLN A 109 30.18 -6.19 -31.76
CA GLN A 109 30.63 -5.52 -30.53
C GLN A 109 32.14 -5.21 -30.61
N ALA A 110 32.93 -6.11 -31.16
CA ALA A 110 34.38 -5.91 -31.34
C ALA A 110 34.69 -4.77 -32.34
N GLN A 111 33.81 -4.52 -33.31
CA GLN A 111 33.98 -3.43 -34.29
C GLN A 111 33.59 -2.06 -33.70
N PHE A 112 32.62 -2.04 -32.74
CA PHE A 112 32.08 -0.83 -32.13
C PHE A 112 32.16 -0.88 -30.61
N PRO A 113 33.36 -0.92 -30.03
CA PRO A 113 33.56 -1.16 -28.60
C PRO A 113 33.05 -0.03 -27.70
N GLU A 114 32.77 1.16 -28.23
CA GLU A 114 32.27 2.30 -27.49
C GLU A 114 30.72 2.34 -27.40
N ILE A 115 30.03 1.49 -28.15
CA ILE A 115 28.57 1.37 -28.10
C ILE A 115 28.24 0.18 -27.20
N ARG A 116 27.63 0.45 -26.03
CA ARG A 116 27.35 -0.59 -25.01
C ARG A 116 25.96 -0.45 -24.47
N ALA A 117 25.46 -1.53 -23.92
CA ALA A 117 24.22 -1.59 -23.13
C ALA A 117 24.45 -2.27 -21.79
N PHE A 118 23.62 -1.92 -20.82
CA PHE A 118 23.68 -2.42 -19.45
C PHE A 118 22.28 -2.68 -18.91
N SER A 119 22.19 -3.70 -18.07
CA SER A 119 21.01 -4.04 -17.29
C SER A 119 21.35 -3.93 -15.81
N GLY A 120 20.39 -3.56 -14.96
CA GLY A 120 20.68 -3.39 -13.56
C GLY A 120 19.45 -3.46 -12.66
N ARG A 121 19.70 -3.55 -11.35
CA ARG A 121 18.67 -3.49 -10.33
C ARG A 121 18.89 -2.31 -9.40
N GLY A 122 17.79 -1.73 -8.93
CA GLY A 122 17.86 -0.64 -7.96
C GLY A 122 18.36 -1.11 -6.59
N LEU A 123 19.25 -0.32 -6.00
CA LEU A 123 19.68 -0.49 -4.61
C LEU A 123 18.88 0.42 -3.67
N THR A 124 18.43 1.56 -4.18
CA THR A 124 17.55 2.50 -3.47
C THR A 124 16.11 2.02 -3.51
N ASP A 125 15.63 1.66 -4.70
CA ASP A 125 14.33 1.03 -4.93
C ASP A 125 14.55 -0.42 -5.41
N LYS A 126 14.31 -1.39 -4.54
CA LYS A 126 14.57 -2.81 -4.83
C LYS A 126 13.69 -3.42 -5.92
N TYR A 127 12.59 -2.74 -6.27
CA TYR A 127 11.70 -3.17 -7.36
C TYR A 127 12.07 -2.55 -8.71
N ALA A 128 12.97 -1.55 -8.71
CA ALA A 128 13.38 -0.89 -9.94
C ALA A 128 14.34 -1.76 -10.75
N THR A 129 14.09 -1.86 -12.07
CA THR A 129 14.99 -2.50 -13.03
C THR A 129 15.43 -1.46 -14.05
N LEU A 130 16.74 -1.38 -14.30
CA LEU A 130 17.36 -0.40 -15.20
C LEU A 130 17.75 -1.04 -16.53
N LYS A 131 17.48 -0.33 -17.62
CA LYS A 131 18.11 -0.50 -18.92
C LYS A 131 18.85 0.79 -19.30
N LEU A 132 20.12 0.68 -19.66
CA LEU A 132 20.97 1.80 -20.00
C LEU A 132 21.78 1.50 -21.26
N SER A 133 21.74 2.40 -22.23
CA SER A 133 22.64 2.42 -23.38
C SER A 133 23.64 3.58 -23.26
N ILE A 134 24.87 3.36 -23.70
CA ILE A 134 25.93 4.39 -23.79
C ILE A 134 26.61 4.31 -25.14
N SER A 135 26.91 5.48 -25.69
CA SER A 135 27.65 5.64 -26.94
C SER A 135 28.42 6.98 -26.91
N PRO A 136 29.19 7.33 -27.96
CA PRO A 136 29.72 8.69 -28.11
C PRO A 136 28.67 9.81 -28.15
N GLN A 137 27.40 9.47 -28.43
CA GLN A 137 26.24 10.39 -28.43
C GLN A 137 25.58 10.53 -27.04
N GLY A 138 26.21 10.00 -25.97
CA GLY A 138 25.71 10.10 -24.62
C GLY A 138 25.05 8.81 -24.13
N ILE A 139 24.14 8.96 -23.15
CA ILE A 139 23.41 7.84 -22.55
C ILE A 139 21.91 7.97 -22.79
N GLN A 140 21.22 6.84 -22.76
CA GLN A 140 19.77 6.78 -22.66
C GLN A 140 19.37 5.69 -21.67
N THR A 141 18.34 5.93 -20.88
CA THR A 141 17.87 4.94 -19.90
C THR A 141 16.37 4.72 -19.98
N MET A 142 15.95 3.56 -19.48
CA MET A 142 14.59 3.23 -19.07
C MET A 142 14.66 2.55 -17.72
N VAL A 143 13.92 3.06 -16.75
CA VAL A 143 13.80 2.47 -15.41
C VAL A 143 12.37 1.97 -15.27
N PHE A 144 12.20 0.66 -15.18
CA PHE A 144 10.93 0.04 -14.85
C PHE A 144 10.65 0.28 -13.37
N ARG A 145 9.45 0.77 -13.08
CA ARG A 145 8.97 1.06 -11.73
C ARG A 145 7.82 0.15 -11.35
N THR A 146 7.59 0.05 -10.06
CA THR A 146 6.43 -0.65 -9.49
C THR A 146 5.55 0.37 -8.79
N ASP A 147 4.24 0.26 -8.96
CA ASP A 147 3.22 1.18 -8.40
C ASP A 147 3.27 2.63 -8.95
N THR A 148 4.16 2.93 -9.90
CA THR A 148 4.26 4.24 -10.57
C THR A 148 4.66 4.06 -12.04
N ASP A 149 4.54 5.15 -12.84
CA ASP A 149 4.97 5.14 -14.23
C ASP A 149 6.50 4.94 -14.34
N ASN A 150 6.92 4.29 -15.42
CA ASN A 150 8.33 4.09 -15.77
C ASN A 150 9.02 5.43 -16.05
N GLU A 151 10.32 5.48 -15.85
CA GLU A 151 11.12 6.67 -16.01
C GLU A 151 12.12 6.55 -17.17
N PHE A 152 12.29 7.64 -17.88
CA PHE A 152 13.21 7.74 -19.01
C PHE A 152 14.20 8.88 -18.78
N MET A 153 15.40 8.68 -19.28
CA MET A 153 16.43 9.73 -19.36
C MET A 153 17.07 9.73 -20.74
N GLU A 154 17.22 10.91 -21.32
CA GLU A 154 17.82 11.09 -22.63
C GLU A 154 18.45 12.47 -22.79
N PRO A 155 19.37 12.66 -23.77
CA PRO A 155 19.97 13.95 -24.03
C PRO A 155 18.91 15.03 -24.34
N TYR A 156 19.02 16.18 -23.65
CA TYR A 156 18.19 17.36 -23.87
C TYR A 156 18.93 18.43 -24.69
N SER A 157 20.21 18.66 -24.39
CA SER A 157 21.02 19.62 -25.10
C SER A 157 21.71 18.99 -26.32
N GLN A 158 21.95 19.80 -27.35
CA GLN A 158 22.62 19.37 -28.59
C GLN A 158 24.06 18.86 -28.36
N ASP A 159 24.74 19.32 -27.33
CA ASP A 159 26.07 18.85 -26.93
C ASP A 159 26.07 17.61 -26.04
N HIS A 160 24.89 17.10 -25.73
CA HIS A 160 24.63 15.92 -24.90
C HIS A 160 25.23 16.00 -23.46
N ASN A 161 25.37 17.21 -22.93
CA ASN A 161 25.83 17.43 -21.55
C ASN A 161 24.67 17.60 -20.57
N THR A 162 23.50 18.06 -21.05
CA THR A 162 22.27 18.21 -20.27
C THR A 162 21.26 17.14 -20.68
N TYR A 163 20.64 16.51 -19.68
CA TYR A 163 19.70 15.39 -19.82
C TYR A 163 18.34 15.75 -19.27
N ALA A 164 17.29 15.31 -19.95
CA ALA A 164 15.92 15.33 -19.46
C ALA A 164 15.61 13.98 -18.76
N VAL A 165 15.04 14.05 -17.56
CA VAL A 165 14.55 12.90 -16.79
C VAL A 165 13.06 13.10 -16.56
N TYR A 166 12.25 12.12 -16.97
CA TYR A 166 10.79 12.23 -16.97
C TYR A 166 10.11 10.87 -16.77
N LYS A 167 8.83 10.91 -16.35
CA LYS A 167 7.95 9.75 -16.35
C LYS A 167 7.27 9.62 -17.70
N THR A 168 6.97 8.40 -18.13
CA THR A 168 6.16 8.15 -19.33
C THR A 168 4.93 9.03 -19.32
N HIS A 169 4.77 9.84 -20.35
CA HIS A 169 3.60 10.69 -20.55
C HIS A 169 3.39 10.95 -22.03
N ARG A 170 2.14 10.81 -22.48
CA ARG A 170 1.78 11.08 -23.89
C ARG A 170 0.41 11.71 -23.97
N ASP A 171 0.29 12.67 -24.88
CA ASP A 171 -0.99 13.29 -25.21
C ASP A 171 -1.68 12.52 -26.33
N LYS A 172 -2.99 12.25 -26.14
CA LYS A 172 -3.82 11.57 -27.13
C LYS A 172 -3.85 12.34 -28.47
N GLY A 173 -3.72 11.59 -29.56
CA GLY A 173 -3.94 12.12 -30.92
C GLY A 173 -2.84 13.00 -31.49
N ALA A 174 -1.71 13.14 -30.77
CA ALA A 174 -0.56 13.90 -31.28
C ALA A 174 0.09 13.22 -32.50
N LEU A 175 0.02 11.89 -32.59
CA LEU A 175 0.65 11.10 -33.65
C LEU A 175 -0.34 10.11 -34.25
N PRO A 176 -0.79 10.32 -35.51
CA PRO A 176 -1.56 9.32 -36.25
C PRO A 176 -0.63 8.16 -36.63
N TRP A 177 -0.57 7.14 -35.81
CA TRP A 177 0.12 5.89 -36.15
C TRP A 177 -0.92 4.79 -36.36
N ALA A 178 -0.67 3.86 -37.27
CA ALA A 178 -1.54 2.72 -37.50
C ALA A 178 -0.72 1.44 -37.65
N CYS A 179 -1.00 0.43 -36.86
CA CYS A 179 -0.56 -0.93 -37.14
C CYS A 179 -1.44 -1.48 -38.27
N SER A 180 -0.81 -1.97 -39.34
CA SER A 180 -1.47 -2.59 -40.47
C SER A 180 -1.27 -4.11 -40.54
N THR A 181 -0.80 -4.73 -39.43
CA THR A 181 -0.68 -6.17 -39.28
C THR A 181 -2.06 -6.79 -39.09
N GLU A 182 -2.42 -7.71 -39.97
CA GLU A 182 -3.70 -8.40 -39.94
C GLU A 182 -3.64 -9.58 -38.93
N ASP A 183 -4.56 -9.60 -37.97
CA ASP A 183 -4.70 -10.70 -37.04
C ASP A 183 -5.01 -12.01 -37.75
N ARG A 184 -4.36 -13.08 -37.31
CA ARG A 184 -4.62 -14.42 -37.78
C ARG A 184 -5.22 -15.23 -36.66
N GLY A 185 -6.34 -15.89 -36.90
CA GLY A 185 -6.93 -16.85 -35.99
C GLY A 185 -5.99 -18.04 -35.72
N LEU A 186 -5.07 -17.86 -34.80
CA LEU A 186 -4.39 -18.98 -34.15
C LEU A 186 -5.43 -19.57 -33.22
N LEU A 187 -5.99 -20.75 -33.59
CA LEU A 187 -7.03 -21.46 -32.83
C LEU A 187 -6.44 -21.93 -31.48
N PHE A 188 -6.36 -21.03 -30.51
CA PHE A 188 -6.13 -21.40 -29.11
C PHE A 188 -7.51 -21.56 -28.45
N ASP A 189 -8.03 -22.79 -28.46
CA ASP A 189 -9.22 -23.15 -27.70
C ASP A 189 -8.88 -23.17 -26.19
N THR A 190 -9.14 -22.04 -25.51
CA THR A 190 -8.99 -21.92 -24.05
C THR A 190 -9.94 -22.83 -23.28
N LYS A 191 -10.88 -23.53 -23.94
CA LYS A 191 -11.87 -24.42 -23.33
C LYS A 191 -11.48 -25.89 -23.34
N SER A 192 -10.48 -26.32 -24.12
CA SER A 192 -10.09 -27.73 -24.12
C SER A 192 -9.20 -28.07 -22.94
N LYS A 193 -9.69 -28.90 -22.03
CA LYS A 193 -8.92 -29.49 -20.92
C LYS A 193 -7.81 -30.47 -21.35
N ALA A 194 -7.71 -30.76 -22.64
CA ALA A 194 -6.66 -31.59 -23.22
C ALA A 194 -5.61 -30.69 -23.87
N ARG A 195 -4.75 -30.11 -23.04
CA ARG A 195 -3.84 -29.06 -23.44
C ARG A 195 -2.57 -29.54 -24.09
N SER A 196 -2.12 -28.75 -25.05
CA SER A 196 -0.77 -28.81 -25.60
C SER A 196 0.27 -28.73 -24.46
N LEU A 197 1.36 -29.48 -24.59
CA LEU A 197 2.52 -29.45 -23.69
C LEU A 197 3.35 -28.16 -23.85
N ALA A 198 2.84 -27.12 -24.55
CA ALA A 198 3.53 -25.85 -24.76
C ALA A 198 3.48 -25.03 -23.48
N PRO A 199 4.60 -24.43 -23.03
CA PRO A 199 4.63 -23.57 -21.88
C PRO A 199 3.82 -22.29 -22.14
N GLU A 200 3.09 -21.82 -21.13
CA GLU A 200 2.33 -20.56 -21.17
C GLU A 200 3.08 -19.40 -20.51
N SER A 201 4.17 -19.73 -19.81
CA SER A 201 5.01 -18.81 -19.05
C SER A 201 6.49 -19.21 -19.17
N SER A 202 7.37 -18.50 -18.48
CA SER A 202 8.80 -18.80 -18.45
C SER A 202 9.10 -20.19 -17.88
N THR A 203 10.19 -20.81 -18.37
CA THR A 203 10.56 -22.18 -18.06
C THR A 203 11.96 -22.30 -17.40
N GLY A 204 12.52 -21.20 -16.91
CA GLY A 204 13.90 -21.17 -16.41
C GLY A 204 14.94 -21.08 -17.54
N GLU A 205 14.53 -20.60 -18.71
CA GLU A 205 15.38 -20.46 -19.90
C GLU A 205 15.30 -19.03 -20.42
N VAL A 206 16.40 -18.54 -21.01
CA VAL A 206 16.41 -17.35 -21.86
C VAL A 206 16.58 -17.76 -23.31
N ARG A 207 15.85 -17.08 -24.20
CA ARG A 207 15.99 -17.26 -25.65
C ARG A 207 16.65 -16.04 -26.26
N THR A 208 17.83 -16.22 -26.81
CA THR A 208 18.54 -15.20 -27.57
C THR A 208 18.17 -15.30 -29.04
N VAL A 209 17.63 -14.21 -29.59
CA VAL A 209 17.13 -14.11 -30.97
C VAL A 209 18.09 -13.23 -31.78
N ARG A 210 18.57 -13.71 -32.91
CA ARG A 210 19.47 -12.97 -33.83
C ARG A 210 18.63 -12.00 -34.64
N LEU A 211 18.82 -10.69 -34.39
CA LEU A 211 18.09 -9.59 -35.05
C LEU A 211 18.91 -9.01 -36.20
N ALA A 212 18.38 -9.07 -37.40
CA ALA A 212 18.85 -8.26 -38.53
C ALA A 212 18.08 -6.95 -38.59
N GLN A 213 18.68 -5.85 -38.14
CA GLN A 213 18.06 -4.53 -38.11
C GLN A 213 18.50 -3.73 -39.33
N SER A 214 17.56 -3.27 -40.15
CA SER A 214 17.81 -2.35 -41.23
C SER A 214 17.22 -0.96 -40.99
N CYS A 215 17.54 -0.01 -41.83
CA CYS A 215 16.86 1.29 -41.88
C CYS A 215 16.86 1.88 -43.27
N ASN A 216 15.89 2.75 -43.55
CA ASN A 216 15.86 3.58 -44.74
C ASN A 216 16.81 4.80 -44.63
N GLY A 217 17.01 5.51 -45.73
CA GLY A 217 17.92 6.67 -45.80
C GLY A 217 17.46 7.82 -44.92
N GLU A 218 16.14 8.02 -44.72
CA GLU A 218 15.58 9.06 -43.86
C GLU A 218 15.92 8.80 -42.39
N TYR A 219 15.88 7.55 -41.92
CA TYR A 219 16.27 7.18 -40.58
C TYR A 219 17.75 7.49 -40.35
N ALA A 220 18.64 7.02 -41.24
CA ALA A 220 20.08 7.29 -41.12
C ALA A 220 20.36 8.80 -41.10
N ASN A 221 19.75 9.56 -42.01
CA ASN A 221 19.94 11.01 -42.10
C ASN A 221 19.41 11.75 -40.87
N PHE A 222 18.36 11.24 -40.23
CA PHE A 222 17.90 11.77 -38.94
C PHE A 222 19.03 11.72 -37.91
N PHE A 223 19.83 10.67 -37.87
CA PHE A 223 20.96 10.53 -36.97
C PHE A 223 22.28 11.10 -37.54
N LEU A 224 22.20 11.96 -38.56
CA LEU A 224 23.34 12.61 -39.26
C LEU A 224 24.30 11.62 -39.92
N ALA A 225 23.87 10.44 -40.27
CA ALA A 225 24.65 9.46 -41.01
C ALA A 225 24.28 9.56 -42.50
N HIS A 226 25.27 9.96 -43.33
CA HIS A 226 25.08 10.18 -44.75
C HIS A 226 25.90 9.22 -45.60
N SER A 227 26.70 8.38 -44.98
CA SER A 227 27.55 7.39 -45.64
C SER A 227 27.91 6.22 -44.71
N ALA A 228 28.51 5.17 -45.29
CA ALA A 228 28.99 4.04 -44.50
C ALA A 228 30.08 4.41 -43.47
N ALA A 229 30.75 5.58 -43.65
CA ALA A 229 31.69 6.05 -42.64
C ALA A 229 31.00 6.50 -41.33
N ASP A 230 29.70 6.80 -41.39
CA ASP A 230 28.90 7.31 -40.29
C ASP A 230 28.09 6.18 -39.63
N VAL A 231 28.31 4.90 -39.97
CA VAL A 231 27.54 3.72 -39.52
C VAL A 231 27.42 3.64 -38.01
N ALA A 232 28.42 4.09 -37.25
CA ALA A 232 28.40 4.07 -35.78
C ALA A 232 27.28 4.94 -35.22
N LEU A 233 26.83 6.02 -35.88
CA LEU A 233 25.72 6.86 -35.44
C LEU A 233 24.39 6.10 -35.52
N VAL A 234 24.18 5.34 -36.60
CA VAL A 234 22.99 4.51 -36.76
C VAL A 234 22.98 3.35 -35.75
N LEU A 235 24.15 2.68 -35.58
CA LEU A 235 24.27 1.59 -34.59
C LEU A 235 24.05 2.07 -33.15
N ALA A 236 24.48 3.28 -32.82
CA ALA A 236 24.20 3.88 -31.50
C ALA A 236 22.70 4.09 -31.28
N ALA A 237 21.97 4.55 -32.31
CA ALA A 237 20.52 4.69 -32.28
C ALA A 237 19.82 3.32 -32.17
N PHE A 238 20.21 2.33 -32.96
CA PHE A 238 19.71 0.96 -32.86
C PHE A 238 19.94 0.39 -31.45
N ASN A 239 21.14 0.57 -30.90
CA ASN A 239 21.47 0.10 -29.57
C ASN A 239 20.57 0.74 -28.50
N ALA A 240 20.25 2.03 -28.59
CA ALA A 240 19.38 2.72 -27.64
C ALA A 240 17.95 2.13 -27.67
N THR A 241 17.34 2.01 -28.86
CA THR A 241 16.01 1.41 -29.04
C THR A 241 15.99 -0.04 -28.58
N ILE A 242 16.95 -0.88 -29.04
CA ILE A 242 16.98 -2.32 -28.70
C ILE A 242 17.24 -2.54 -27.20
N THR A 243 17.99 -1.66 -26.50
CA THR A 243 18.14 -1.71 -25.05
C THR A 243 16.80 -1.63 -24.34
N ARG A 244 15.90 -0.73 -24.76
CA ARG A 244 14.54 -0.57 -24.20
C ARG A 244 13.63 -1.71 -24.61
N VAL A 245 13.68 -2.14 -25.87
CA VAL A 245 12.95 -3.31 -26.40
C VAL A 245 13.30 -4.56 -25.63
N ASN A 246 14.58 -4.82 -25.40
CA ASN A 246 15.06 -5.93 -24.59
C ASN A 246 14.53 -5.85 -23.15
N GLY A 247 14.46 -4.65 -22.55
CA GLY A 247 13.94 -4.48 -21.21
C GLY A 247 12.53 -5.06 -21.02
N VAL A 248 11.62 -4.82 -21.96
CA VAL A 248 10.25 -5.36 -21.94
C VAL A 248 10.24 -6.87 -22.20
N ASN A 249 10.99 -7.31 -23.25
CA ASN A 249 10.97 -8.72 -23.66
C ASN A 249 11.66 -9.65 -22.66
N GLU A 250 12.73 -9.20 -22.02
CA GLU A 250 13.41 -9.94 -20.96
C GLU A 250 12.53 -10.09 -19.72
N LYS A 251 11.85 -8.98 -19.31
CA LYS A 251 10.98 -8.96 -18.15
C LYS A 251 9.76 -9.87 -18.31
N ASP A 252 9.09 -9.80 -19.45
CA ASP A 252 7.81 -10.47 -19.66
C ASP A 252 7.94 -11.86 -20.31
N LEU A 253 8.98 -12.07 -21.14
CA LEU A 253 9.06 -13.20 -22.05
C LEU A 253 10.34 -14.04 -21.91
N ALA A 254 11.32 -13.57 -21.15
CA ALA A 254 12.68 -14.15 -21.10
C ALA A 254 13.34 -14.24 -22.49
N ILE A 255 13.19 -13.19 -23.32
CA ILE A 255 13.73 -13.08 -24.66
C ILE A 255 14.73 -11.92 -24.69
N HIS A 256 15.89 -12.16 -25.31
CA HIS A 256 16.92 -11.15 -25.58
C HIS A 256 17.25 -11.10 -27.06
N PHE A 257 17.26 -9.91 -27.66
CA PHE A 257 17.62 -9.66 -29.06
C PHE A 257 19.08 -9.22 -29.16
N ASN A 258 19.83 -9.91 -30.04
CA ASN A 258 21.18 -9.52 -30.42
C ASN A 258 21.22 -9.08 -31.88
N LEU A 259 21.72 -7.87 -32.12
CA LEU A 259 22.00 -7.36 -33.45
C LEU A 259 23.18 -8.14 -34.08
N ILE A 260 22.92 -8.72 -35.24
CA ILE A 260 23.95 -9.49 -35.97
C ILE A 260 24.99 -8.56 -36.62
N ALA A 261 26.19 -9.06 -36.83
CA ALA A 261 27.25 -8.31 -37.54
C ALA A 261 26.88 -7.90 -38.97
N GLY A 262 26.04 -8.67 -39.60
CA GLY A 262 25.53 -8.37 -40.97
C GLY A 262 24.61 -7.14 -41.05
N THR A 263 24.09 -6.64 -39.92
CA THR A 263 23.23 -5.43 -39.82
C THR A 263 23.82 -4.21 -40.57
N THR A 264 25.15 -4.06 -40.54
CA THR A 264 25.84 -2.94 -41.26
C THR A 264 25.65 -2.96 -42.78
N ALA A 265 25.33 -4.10 -43.38
CA ALA A 265 25.11 -4.25 -44.83
C ALA A 265 23.71 -3.84 -45.30
N VAL A 266 22.77 -3.60 -44.35
CA VAL A 266 21.38 -3.25 -44.61
C VAL A 266 21.00 -1.88 -44.05
N ILE A 267 21.98 -1.04 -43.72
CA ILE A 267 21.80 0.37 -43.36
C ILE A 267 21.94 1.20 -44.66
N TYR A 268 20.91 1.94 -45.00
CA TYR A 268 20.87 2.81 -46.19
C TYR A 268 21.00 4.27 -45.75
N TYR A 269 21.70 5.07 -46.55
CA TYR A 269 22.08 6.44 -46.22
C TYR A 269 21.47 7.49 -47.17
N ASP A 270 20.97 7.07 -48.31
CA ASP A 270 20.41 7.96 -49.32
C ASP A 270 18.96 7.57 -49.61
N PRO A 271 17.98 8.42 -49.25
CA PRO A 271 16.56 8.17 -49.47
C PRO A 271 16.15 8.06 -50.94
N LEU A 272 16.99 8.50 -51.88
CA LEU A 272 16.70 8.42 -53.33
C LEU A 272 17.11 7.08 -53.94
N THR A 273 17.99 6.35 -53.29
CA THR A 273 18.57 5.11 -53.82
C THR A 273 18.37 3.91 -52.91
N ASP A 274 17.82 4.08 -51.74
CA ASP A 274 17.45 2.96 -50.87
C ASP A 274 16.36 2.09 -51.50
N PRO A 275 16.18 0.84 -51.10
CA PRO A 275 15.22 -0.08 -51.72
C PRO A 275 13.75 0.18 -51.30
N TYR A 276 13.47 1.14 -50.41
CA TYR A 276 12.17 1.37 -49.82
C TYR A 276 11.40 2.49 -50.58
N THR A 277 10.24 2.18 -51.09
CA THR A 277 9.49 3.11 -51.98
C THR A 277 8.26 3.69 -51.29
N THR A 278 7.26 2.88 -51.06
CA THR A 278 6.01 3.28 -50.36
C THR A 278 5.78 2.38 -49.14
N LEU A 279 5.22 2.92 -48.10
CA LEU A 279 5.00 2.22 -46.83
C LEU A 279 4.31 0.84 -47.03
N SER A 280 3.35 0.77 -47.92
CA SER A 280 2.63 -0.49 -48.22
C SER A 280 3.47 -1.56 -48.94
N SER A 281 4.64 -1.20 -49.45
CA SER A 281 5.58 -2.12 -50.09
C SER A 281 6.75 -2.52 -49.20
N TRP A 282 6.98 -1.83 -48.11
CA TRP A 282 8.19 -1.98 -47.31
C TRP A 282 8.38 -3.39 -46.74
N ASN A 283 7.30 -4.09 -46.31
CA ASN A 283 7.41 -5.46 -45.82
C ASN A 283 8.03 -6.42 -46.86
N ALA A 284 7.57 -6.36 -48.09
CA ALA A 284 8.09 -7.20 -49.15
C ALA A 284 9.51 -6.77 -49.60
N GLN A 285 9.78 -5.47 -49.60
CA GLN A 285 11.10 -4.92 -49.88
C GLN A 285 12.11 -5.29 -48.78
N GLU A 286 11.73 -5.20 -47.51
CA GLU A 286 12.57 -5.56 -46.41
C GLU A 286 12.91 -7.07 -46.41
N GLN A 287 11.91 -7.95 -46.62
CA GLN A 287 12.14 -9.38 -46.74
C GLN A 287 13.13 -9.68 -47.92
N ALA A 288 13.01 -8.96 -49.05
CA ALA A 288 13.92 -9.12 -50.19
C ALA A 288 15.35 -8.64 -49.87
N VAL A 289 15.49 -7.52 -49.15
CA VAL A 289 16.76 -6.99 -48.62
C VAL A 289 17.44 -8.00 -47.72
N MET A 290 16.70 -8.53 -46.74
CA MET A 290 17.20 -9.54 -45.80
C MET A 290 17.68 -10.81 -46.53
N ASN A 291 16.93 -11.28 -47.51
CA ASN A 291 17.28 -12.46 -48.27
C ASN A 291 18.54 -12.26 -49.13
N SER A 292 18.69 -11.08 -49.75
CA SER A 292 19.80 -10.81 -50.69
C SER A 292 21.09 -10.42 -49.97
N ASN A 293 21.02 -9.64 -48.87
CA ASN A 293 22.20 -9.04 -48.26
C ASN A 293 22.67 -9.80 -47.02
N ILE A 294 21.73 -10.44 -46.26
CA ILE A 294 22.03 -11.19 -45.05
C ILE A 294 21.99 -12.70 -45.30
N GLY A 295 20.97 -13.18 -45.99
CA GLY A 295 20.69 -14.61 -46.18
C GLY A 295 19.97 -15.25 -45.01
N ALA A 296 18.95 -16.06 -45.30
CA ALA A 296 18.00 -16.57 -44.31
C ALA A 296 18.64 -17.36 -43.16
N ALA A 297 19.77 -18.01 -43.34
CA ALA A 297 20.45 -18.78 -42.27
C ALA A 297 21.12 -17.92 -41.18
N ASN A 298 21.30 -16.63 -41.45
CA ASN A 298 22.14 -15.77 -40.58
C ASN A 298 21.34 -14.92 -39.57
N TYR A 299 19.99 -14.94 -39.60
CA TYR A 299 19.15 -14.20 -38.69
C TYR A 299 17.89 -15.01 -38.33
N ASP A 300 17.26 -14.67 -37.24
CA ASP A 300 16.05 -15.29 -36.74
C ASP A 300 14.80 -14.41 -36.95
N ILE A 301 14.99 -13.08 -36.90
CA ILE A 301 14.00 -12.04 -37.15
C ILE A 301 14.67 -10.85 -37.85
N GLY A 302 14.01 -10.22 -38.79
CA GLY A 302 14.45 -8.99 -39.47
C GLY A 302 13.42 -7.88 -39.29
N HIS A 303 13.88 -6.65 -39.06
CA HIS A 303 13.04 -5.50 -38.80
C HIS A 303 13.67 -4.23 -39.42
N MET A 304 12.86 -3.35 -39.99
CA MET A 304 13.32 -2.09 -40.60
C MET A 304 12.78 -0.88 -39.82
N PHE A 305 13.66 0.05 -39.49
CA PHE A 305 13.29 1.35 -38.96
C PHE A 305 13.27 2.41 -40.06
N GLY A 306 12.11 3.10 -40.13
CA GLY A 306 11.97 4.24 -41.03
C GLY A 306 11.82 5.56 -40.24
N ALA A 307 12.02 6.69 -40.97
CA ALA A 307 11.70 8.02 -40.46
C ALA A 307 10.79 8.77 -41.43
N SER A 308 9.88 8.06 -42.09
CA SER A 308 8.89 8.62 -43.00
C SER A 308 7.65 7.73 -43.08
N GLY A 309 6.48 8.29 -43.34
CA GLY A 309 5.27 7.56 -43.64
C GLY A 309 4.30 7.25 -42.49
N GLY A 310 4.76 7.05 -41.29
CA GLY A 310 3.91 6.87 -40.09
C GLY A 310 3.06 5.59 -40.09
N GLY A 311 3.62 4.48 -39.63
CA GLY A 311 2.91 3.21 -39.45
C GLY A 311 3.84 2.07 -39.08
N GLY A 312 3.25 0.97 -38.66
CA GLY A 312 3.94 -0.29 -38.37
C GLY A 312 3.26 -1.45 -39.10
N ASN A 313 4.03 -2.47 -39.37
CA ASN A 313 3.54 -3.73 -39.87
C ASN A 313 4.57 -4.83 -39.65
N ALA A 314 4.22 -5.80 -38.87
CA ALA A 314 5.09 -6.97 -38.64
C ALA A 314 5.28 -7.86 -39.87
N GLY A 315 4.48 -7.66 -40.92
CA GLY A 315 4.46 -8.51 -42.13
C GLY A 315 3.88 -9.90 -41.88
N CYS A 316 3.79 -10.31 -40.63
CA CYS A 316 3.31 -11.64 -40.27
C CYS A 316 3.16 -11.77 -38.74
N ILE A 317 2.28 -12.65 -38.28
CA ILE A 317 2.21 -13.03 -36.86
C ILE A 317 2.90 -14.39 -36.66
N GLY A 318 3.82 -14.44 -35.68
CA GLY A 318 4.56 -15.65 -35.31
C GLY A 318 5.57 -16.13 -36.35
N CYS A 319 6.08 -15.25 -37.18
CA CYS A 319 7.02 -15.62 -38.25
C CYS A 319 8.50 -15.72 -37.84
N VAL A 320 8.85 -15.41 -36.63
CA VAL A 320 10.20 -15.70 -36.12
C VAL A 320 10.65 -17.11 -36.55
N CYS A 321 11.86 -17.26 -37.07
CA CYS A 321 12.41 -18.49 -37.68
C CYS A 321 11.73 -18.96 -39.00
N ASN A 322 10.78 -18.25 -39.56
CA ASN A 322 10.17 -18.64 -40.81
C ASN A 322 10.85 -17.91 -42.00
N ASP A 323 11.69 -18.61 -42.74
CA ASP A 323 12.52 -18.01 -43.79
C ASP A 323 11.74 -17.26 -44.89
N ALA A 324 10.45 -17.58 -45.07
CA ALA A 324 9.60 -16.94 -46.03
C ALA A 324 9.26 -15.48 -45.72
N ASN A 325 9.15 -15.15 -44.42
CA ASN A 325 8.65 -13.82 -44.00
C ASN A 325 9.18 -13.31 -42.67
N LYS A 326 10.18 -13.96 -42.04
CA LYS A 326 10.79 -13.50 -40.77
C LYS A 326 11.54 -12.18 -40.87
N GLY A 327 11.87 -11.73 -42.09
CA GLY A 327 12.55 -10.46 -42.35
C GLY A 327 11.63 -9.33 -42.82
N SER A 328 10.32 -9.42 -42.57
CA SER A 328 9.37 -8.46 -43.18
C SER A 328 8.86 -7.38 -42.22
N GLY A 329 9.34 -7.31 -40.95
CA GLY A 329 8.89 -6.32 -39.97
C GLY A 329 9.32 -4.89 -40.31
N ILE A 330 8.45 -3.91 -40.07
CA ILE A 330 8.75 -2.50 -40.28
C ILE A 330 8.11 -1.64 -39.17
N THR A 331 8.78 -0.55 -38.82
CA THR A 331 8.26 0.50 -37.93
C THR A 331 8.75 1.88 -38.34
N SER A 332 7.84 2.85 -38.46
CA SER A 332 8.16 4.24 -38.80
C SER A 332 7.22 5.22 -38.09
N PRO A 333 7.71 6.26 -37.39
CA PRO A 333 6.87 7.25 -36.73
C PRO A 333 6.27 8.25 -37.70
N ALA A 334 5.11 8.83 -37.34
CA ALA A 334 4.40 9.79 -38.21
C ALA A 334 5.07 11.18 -38.21
N ASP A 335 5.76 11.55 -37.16
CA ASP A 335 6.48 12.81 -37.02
C ASP A 335 7.91 12.78 -37.60
N ALA A 336 8.29 11.66 -38.18
CA ALA A 336 9.64 11.43 -38.70
C ALA A 336 10.77 11.50 -37.65
N ILE A 337 10.45 11.32 -36.36
CA ILE A 337 11.40 11.30 -35.26
C ILE A 337 11.45 9.89 -34.65
N PRO A 338 12.32 8.99 -35.15
CA PRO A 338 12.32 7.58 -34.77
C PRO A 338 13.11 7.31 -33.46
N MET A 339 12.65 7.87 -32.36
CA MET A 339 13.25 7.69 -31.05
C MET A 339 12.30 8.09 -29.92
N GLY A 340 12.66 7.72 -28.71
CA GLY A 340 11.91 7.99 -27.49
C GLY A 340 10.94 6.86 -27.14
N ASP A 341 10.31 6.99 -25.97
CA ASP A 341 9.47 5.96 -25.39
C ASP A 341 8.32 5.50 -26.31
N ASN A 342 7.67 6.44 -27.00
CA ASN A 342 6.58 6.14 -27.93
C ASN A 342 7.04 5.28 -29.12
N PHE A 343 8.17 5.65 -29.75
CA PHE A 343 8.72 4.88 -30.86
C PHE A 343 9.21 3.51 -30.39
N ASP A 344 10.01 3.49 -29.32
CA ASP A 344 10.68 2.28 -28.85
C ASP A 344 9.67 1.24 -28.31
N ILE A 345 8.64 1.68 -27.56
CA ILE A 345 7.73 0.78 -26.82
C ILE A 345 6.41 0.59 -27.56
N ASP A 346 5.64 1.68 -27.84
CA ASP A 346 4.32 1.51 -28.42
C ASP A 346 4.36 1.01 -29.86
N TYR A 347 5.46 1.31 -30.58
CA TYR A 347 5.55 0.91 -31.99
C TYR A 347 6.49 -0.28 -32.21
N VAL A 348 7.76 -0.17 -31.81
CA VAL A 348 8.75 -1.23 -32.09
C VAL A 348 8.42 -2.51 -31.30
N VAL A 349 8.19 -2.42 -29.98
CA VAL A 349 7.85 -3.61 -29.18
C VAL A 349 6.53 -4.23 -29.64
N HIS A 350 5.54 -3.42 -30.03
CA HIS A 350 4.26 -3.88 -30.57
C HIS A 350 4.46 -4.72 -31.83
N GLU A 351 5.15 -4.18 -32.88
CA GLU A 351 5.34 -4.89 -34.13
C GLU A 351 6.25 -6.14 -33.97
N MET A 352 7.28 -6.05 -33.13
CA MET A 352 8.10 -7.22 -32.78
C MET A 352 7.30 -8.25 -32.00
N GLY A 353 6.34 -7.83 -31.16
CA GLY A 353 5.38 -8.69 -30.48
C GLY A 353 4.58 -9.54 -31.47
N HIS A 354 4.09 -8.94 -32.58
CA HIS A 354 3.45 -9.67 -33.66
C HIS A 354 4.39 -10.68 -34.30
N GLN A 355 5.60 -10.28 -34.63
CA GLN A 355 6.60 -11.20 -35.21
C GLN A 355 6.92 -12.39 -34.30
N LEU A 356 6.87 -12.19 -32.96
CA LEU A 356 7.02 -13.24 -31.96
C LEU A 356 5.78 -14.11 -31.79
N GLY A 357 4.58 -13.66 -32.18
CA GLY A 357 3.34 -14.47 -32.17
C GLY A 357 2.15 -13.87 -31.48
N ALA A 358 2.22 -12.62 -30.98
CA ALA A 358 1.10 -11.94 -30.36
C ALA A 358 0.08 -11.45 -31.40
N ASN A 359 -1.20 -11.56 -31.10
CA ASN A 359 -2.28 -10.83 -31.78
C ASN A 359 -2.69 -9.64 -30.92
N HIS A 360 -3.53 -8.75 -31.46
CA HIS A 360 -4.06 -7.63 -30.70
C HIS A 360 -4.91 -8.09 -29.53
N SER A 361 -4.79 -7.40 -28.38
CA SER A 361 -5.48 -7.72 -27.12
C SER A 361 -6.77 -6.94 -26.90
N PHE A 362 -6.96 -5.82 -27.60
CA PHE A 362 -8.11 -4.92 -27.46
C PHE A 362 -9.44 -5.56 -27.88
N SER A 363 -10.55 -5.03 -27.37
CA SER A 363 -11.90 -5.43 -27.77
C SER A 363 -12.64 -4.40 -28.60
N TRP A 364 -12.03 -3.25 -28.90
CA TRP A 364 -12.59 -2.22 -29.80
C TRP A 364 -13.01 -2.80 -31.18
N SER A 365 -12.16 -3.67 -31.72
CA SER A 365 -12.51 -4.53 -32.84
C SER A 365 -12.38 -6.01 -32.41
N ASN A 366 -13.38 -6.84 -32.70
CA ASN A 366 -13.24 -8.27 -32.43
C ASN A 366 -12.67 -8.95 -33.68
N GLU A 367 -11.38 -9.23 -33.65
CA GLU A 367 -10.62 -9.81 -34.77
C GLU A 367 -10.63 -11.34 -34.79
N GLY A 368 -11.24 -11.94 -33.74
CA GLY A 368 -11.38 -13.40 -33.67
C GLY A 368 -10.09 -14.14 -33.38
N SER A 369 -9.08 -13.43 -32.87
CA SER A 369 -7.73 -13.94 -32.60
C SER A 369 -7.67 -14.84 -31.37
N GLY A 370 -8.69 -14.81 -30.51
CA GLY A 370 -8.74 -15.56 -29.26
C GLY A 370 -8.08 -14.86 -28.06
N VAL A 371 -7.57 -13.65 -28.23
CA VAL A 371 -6.92 -12.84 -27.18
C VAL A 371 -7.45 -11.40 -27.11
N ASN A 372 -8.54 -11.09 -27.77
CA ASN A 372 -9.22 -9.80 -27.59
C ASN A 372 -9.86 -9.76 -26.20
N MET A 373 -9.03 -9.50 -25.15
CA MET A 373 -9.35 -9.67 -23.74
C MET A 373 -9.30 -8.37 -22.95
N GLU A 374 -8.92 -7.26 -23.57
CA GLU A 374 -8.86 -5.95 -22.93
C GLU A 374 -10.05 -5.07 -23.28
N VAL A 375 -10.48 -4.25 -22.35
CA VAL A 375 -11.61 -3.31 -22.48
C VAL A 375 -11.26 -2.21 -23.48
N GLY A 376 -12.21 -1.86 -24.37
CA GLY A 376 -12.06 -0.75 -25.31
C GLY A 376 -10.83 -0.90 -26.21
N SER A 377 -9.98 0.14 -26.24
CA SER A 377 -8.71 0.12 -26.96
C SER A 377 -7.67 -0.84 -26.40
N GLY A 378 -7.88 -1.38 -25.18
CA GLY A 378 -6.80 -2.00 -24.43
C GLY A 378 -5.77 -0.97 -23.97
N ILE A 379 -4.82 -1.41 -23.12
CA ILE A 379 -3.77 -0.56 -22.57
C ILE A 379 -2.40 -1.25 -22.58
N THR A 380 -2.35 -2.58 -22.74
CA THR A 380 -1.07 -3.30 -22.81
C THR A 380 -0.43 -3.12 -24.20
N ILE A 381 0.80 -3.58 -24.36
CA ILE A 381 1.60 -3.36 -25.59
C ILE A 381 0.84 -3.74 -26.86
N MET A 382 0.08 -4.85 -26.86
CA MET A 382 -0.72 -5.26 -28.03
C MET A 382 -2.10 -4.60 -28.09
N GLY A 383 -2.37 -3.61 -27.24
CA GLY A 383 -3.52 -2.72 -27.30
C GLY A 383 -3.35 -1.59 -28.32
N TYR A 384 -4.40 -0.78 -28.47
CA TYR A 384 -4.44 0.40 -29.35
C TYR A 384 -4.75 1.68 -28.57
N ALA A 385 -4.17 1.83 -27.37
CA ALA A 385 -4.36 3.01 -26.54
C ALA A 385 -3.92 4.28 -27.30
N GLY A 386 -4.80 5.28 -27.34
CA GLY A 386 -4.55 6.56 -27.98
C GLY A 386 -4.89 6.66 -29.47
N ILE A 387 -5.32 5.57 -30.14
CA ILE A 387 -5.55 5.54 -31.59
C ILE A 387 -6.95 5.04 -32.02
N THR A 388 -7.87 4.85 -31.06
CA THR A 388 -9.25 4.39 -31.35
C THR A 388 -10.29 5.45 -30.97
N SER A 389 -11.56 5.15 -31.16
CA SER A 389 -12.67 5.97 -30.67
C SER A 389 -13.22 5.51 -29.30
N GLN A 390 -12.61 4.53 -28.67
CA GLN A 390 -12.90 4.06 -27.29
C GLN A 390 -11.60 3.89 -26.52
N ASP A 391 -10.76 4.92 -26.56
CA ASP A 391 -9.47 4.87 -25.87
C ASP A 391 -9.66 4.91 -24.36
N VAL A 392 -9.17 3.88 -23.70
CA VAL A 392 -9.17 3.77 -22.22
C VAL A 392 -8.02 4.57 -21.59
N ALA A 393 -6.98 4.88 -22.37
CA ALA A 393 -5.81 5.63 -21.99
C ALA A 393 -5.19 6.29 -23.24
N PRO A 394 -4.32 7.31 -23.10
CA PRO A 394 -3.66 7.95 -24.23
C PRO A 394 -2.51 7.14 -24.83
N HIS A 395 -1.95 6.16 -24.11
CA HIS A 395 -0.86 5.28 -24.54
C HIS A 395 -0.88 3.95 -23.79
N SER A 396 -0.05 2.99 -24.23
CA SER A 396 0.09 1.68 -23.57
C SER A 396 0.93 1.74 -22.28
N ILE A 397 0.75 0.72 -21.45
CA ILE A 397 1.69 0.39 -20.37
C ILE A 397 2.74 -0.59 -20.90
N ASP A 398 3.96 -0.55 -20.33
CA ASP A 398 5.12 -1.29 -20.84
C ASP A 398 5.12 -2.77 -20.40
N THR A 399 3.98 -3.46 -20.59
CA THR A 399 3.81 -4.90 -20.35
C THR A 399 2.95 -5.54 -21.42
N PHE A 400 3.23 -6.81 -21.73
CA PHE A 400 2.31 -7.62 -22.51
C PHE A 400 1.15 -8.12 -21.65
N HIS A 401 -0.06 -8.19 -22.23
CA HIS A 401 -1.19 -8.89 -21.61
C HIS A 401 -0.87 -10.38 -21.41
N ALA A 402 -1.34 -10.98 -20.33
CA ALA A 402 -1.09 -12.39 -20.02
C ALA A 402 -1.49 -13.36 -21.14
N GLY A 403 -2.50 -13.01 -21.94
CA GLY A 403 -2.89 -13.74 -23.14
C GLY A 403 -1.81 -13.70 -24.23
N ASN A 404 -1.19 -12.54 -24.44
CA ASN A 404 -0.11 -12.36 -25.41
C ASN A 404 1.18 -13.07 -24.98
N ILE A 405 1.53 -12.99 -23.69
CA ILE A 405 2.66 -13.77 -23.15
C ILE A 405 2.47 -15.26 -23.45
N SER A 406 1.28 -15.81 -23.21
CA SER A 406 0.97 -17.20 -23.53
C SER A 406 1.08 -17.53 -25.03
N GLN A 407 0.60 -16.63 -25.92
CA GLN A 407 0.71 -16.80 -27.36
C GLN A 407 2.17 -16.84 -27.82
N ILE A 408 2.98 -15.88 -27.38
CA ILE A 408 4.39 -15.77 -27.75
C ILE A 408 5.16 -17.01 -27.24
N GLN A 409 4.99 -17.39 -25.98
CA GLN A 409 5.64 -18.57 -25.40
C GLN A 409 5.26 -19.85 -26.15
N ALA A 410 3.99 -20.03 -26.48
CA ALA A 410 3.52 -21.17 -27.25
C ALA A 410 4.09 -21.21 -28.69
N ASN A 411 4.18 -20.04 -29.36
CA ASN A 411 4.81 -19.95 -30.67
C ASN A 411 6.30 -20.33 -30.62
N LEU A 412 7.04 -19.74 -29.70
CA LEU A 412 8.48 -19.95 -29.54
C LEU A 412 8.84 -21.37 -29.10
N ALA A 413 7.98 -22.05 -28.36
CA ALA A 413 8.18 -23.46 -27.99
C ALA A 413 8.27 -24.39 -29.22
N SER A 414 7.72 -23.97 -30.35
CA SER A 414 7.79 -24.69 -31.63
C SER A 414 9.00 -24.31 -32.50
N LYS A 415 9.81 -23.34 -32.08
CA LYS A 415 10.92 -22.77 -32.88
C LYS A 415 12.27 -23.30 -32.39
N ALA A 416 13.17 -23.53 -33.32
CA ALA A 416 14.53 -24.05 -33.04
C ALA A 416 15.65 -23.09 -33.42
N CYS A 417 15.32 -21.91 -33.96
CA CYS A 417 16.34 -20.93 -34.39
C CYS A 417 16.92 -20.09 -33.25
N PRO A 418 16.17 -19.67 -32.18
CA PRO A 418 16.76 -18.94 -31.08
C PRO A 418 17.72 -19.81 -30.29
N VAL A 419 18.80 -19.22 -29.82
CA VAL A 419 19.71 -19.89 -28.88
C VAL A 419 19.03 -19.94 -27.51
N THR A 420 18.75 -21.13 -27.02
CA THR A 420 18.16 -21.34 -25.70
C THR A 420 19.23 -21.62 -24.67
N THR A 421 19.29 -20.87 -23.60
CA THR A 421 20.21 -21.06 -22.48
C THR A 421 19.42 -21.33 -21.22
N VAL A 422 19.70 -22.46 -20.56
CA VAL A 422 19.12 -22.78 -19.25
C VAL A 422 19.78 -21.92 -18.20
N MET A 423 18.99 -21.18 -17.43
CA MET A 423 19.48 -20.37 -16.32
C MET A 423 19.69 -21.24 -15.08
N THR A 424 20.80 -21.03 -14.42
CA THR A 424 21.16 -21.76 -13.20
C THR A 424 21.20 -20.90 -11.96
N ALA A 425 21.04 -19.60 -12.13
CA ALA A 425 21.13 -18.60 -11.08
C ALA A 425 19.82 -17.77 -10.90
N ASN A 426 18.80 -18.05 -11.72
CA ASN A 426 17.46 -17.51 -11.55
C ASN A 426 16.42 -18.55 -11.97
N HIS A 427 15.42 -18.78 -11.14
CA HIS A 427 14.33 -19.72 -11.37
C HIS A 427 12.98 -18.98 -11.36
N PRO A 428 11.99 -19.49 -12.11
CA PRO A 428 10.66 -18.86 -12.10
C PRO A 428 10.04 -18.84 -10.71
N PRO A 429 9.24 -17.78 -10.39
CA PRO A 429 8.46 -17.70 -9.15
C PRO A 429 7.56 -18.92 -8.93
N VAL A 430 7.38 -19.32 -7.67
CA VAL A 430 6.49 -20.43 -7.28
C VAL A 430 5.19 -19.86 -6.72
N LEU A 431 4.09 -20.10 -7.44
CA LEU A 431 2.77 -19.55 -7.09
C LEU A 431 1.92 -20.55 -6.32
N VAL A 432 1.14 -20.03 -5.36
CA VAL A 432 0.05 -20.77 -4.73
C VAL A 432 -1.21 -20.60 -5.58
N ALA A 433 -1.93 -21.70 -5.83
CA ALA A 433 -3.19 -21.67 -6.58
C ALA A 433 -4.22 -20.79 -5.85
N VAL A 434 -4.85 -19.85 -6.58
CA VAL A 434 -5.88 -18.98 -6.02
C VAL A 434 -7.25 -19.66 -6.22
N PRO A 435 -7.99 -19.96 -5.13
CA PRO A 435 -9.29 -20.62 -5.23
C PRO A 435 -10.32 -19.73 -5.92
N GLY A 436 -11.26 -20.33 -6.62
CA GLY A 436 -12.43 -19.64 -7.17
C GLY A 436 -13.41 -19.24 -6.08
N ALA A 437 -14.24 -18.22 -6.37
CA ALA A 437 -15.26 -17.72 -5.45
C ALA A 437 -16.60 -17.45 -6.17
N THR A 438 -17.69 -17.54 -5.41
CA THR A 438 -19.00 -17.03 -5.85
C THR A 438 -19.33 -15.76 -5.07
N ILE A 439 -19.58 -14.66 -5.78
CA ILE A 439 -19.84 -13.35 -5.20
C ILE A 439 -21.21 -12.80 -5.60
N PRO A 440 -21.82 -11.91 -4.83
CA PRO A 440 -23.07 -11.23 -5.18
C PRO A 440 -22.88 -10.22 -6.32
N ILE A 441 -23.96 -9.87 -7.04
CA ILE A 441 -23.94 -8.79 -8.04
C ILE A 441 -23.61 -7.44 -7.39
N SER A 442 -23.08 -6.52 -8.19
CA SER A 442 -22.88 -5.09 -7.85
C SER A 442 -22.15 -4.88 -6.51
N THR A 443 -21.22 -5.75 -6.19
CA THR A 443 -20.47 -5.74 -4.92
C THR A 443 -18.99 -5.78 -5.20
N PRO A 444 -18.18 -4.88 -4.60
CA PRO A 444 -16.73 -4.88 -4.72
C PRO A 444 -16.10 -6.17 -4.19
N PHE A 445 -14.98 -6.56 -4.79
CA PHE A 445 -14.21 -7.73 -4.35
C PHE A 445 -12.71 -7.50 -4.49
N ALA A 446 -11.91 -8.33 -3.84
CA ALA A 446 -10.45 -8.30 -3.94
C ALA A 446 -9.91 -9.69 -4.27
N LEU A 447 -8.95 -9.75 -5.20
CA LEU A 447 -8.17 -10.95 -5.48
C LEU A 447 -6.79 -10.79 -4.85
N THR A 448 -6.39 -11.78 -4.08
CA THR A 448 -5.06 -11.82 -3.43
C THR A 448 -4.31 -13.05 -3.89
N GLY A 449 -3.14 -12.82 -4.48
CA GLY A 449 -2.20 -13.88 -4.85
C GLY A 449 -1.23 -14.23 -3.75
N SER A 450 -0.46 -15.29 -3.95
CA SER A 450 0.68 -15.63 -3.10
C SER A 450 1.73 -16.33 -3.96
N ALA A 451 2.96 -15.87 -3.87
CA ALA A 451 4.10 -16.47 -4.54
C ALA A 451 5.36 -16.33 -3.68
N THR A 452 6.33 -17.17 -3.96
CA THR A 452 7.68 -17.09 -3.41
C THR A 452 8.68 -17.16 -4.55
N ASP A 453 9.81 -16.52 -4.39
CA ASP A 453 10.92 -16.61 -5.31
C ASP A 453 12.01 -17.52 -4.72
N PRO A 454 12.58 -18.48 -5.50
CA PRO A 454 13.61 -19.36 -5.01
C PRO A 454 14.91 -18.65 -4.60
N GLU A 455 15.26 -17.56 -5.26
CA GLU A 455 16.45 -16.75 -5.01
C GLU A 455 16.17 -15.60 -4.01
N GLY A 456 14.90 -15.30 -3.75
CA GLY A 456 14.46 -14.24 -2.86
C GLY A 456 14.33 -12.88 -3.54
N ASP A 457 14.17 -12.86 -4.84
CA ASP A 457 13.97 -11.63 -5.62
C ASP A 457 12.63 -10.96 -5.30
N PRO A 458 12.56 -9.62 -5.40
CA PRO A 458 11.32 -8.89 -5.15
C PRO A 458 10.30 -9.15 -6.25
N LEU A 459 9.19 -9.75 -5.86
CA LEU A 459 8.11 -10.12 -6.78
C LEU A 459 7.16 -8.95 -7.05
N THR A 460 6.70 -8.86 -8.30
CA THR A 460 5.58 -7.99 -8.69
C THR A 460 4.41 -8.81 -9.23
N TYR A 461 3.20 -8.28 -9.02
CA TYR A 461 1.94 -8.98 -9.25
C TYR A 461 1.04 -8.15 -10.17
N GLN A 462 0.42 -8.80 -11.15
CA GLN A 462 -0.53 -8.18 -12.06
C GLN A 462 -1.75 -9.09 -12.24
N TRP A 463 -2.94 -8.58 -11.85
CA TRP A 463 -4.21 -9.28 -12.06
C TRP A 463 -4.87 -8.78 -13.33
N GLU A 464 -5.19 -9.68 -14.24
CA GLU A 464 -5.80 -9.40 -15.53
C GLU A 464 -7.01 -10.30 -15.79
N GLN A 465 -8.02 -9.75 -16.47
CA GLN A 465 -9.15 -10.55 -16.94
C GLN A 465 -8.79 -11.22 -18.27
N VAL A 466 -9.09 -12.50 -18.41
CA VAL A 466 -8.78 -13.29 -19.63
C VAL A 466 -10.05 -13.81 -20.31
N ASP A 467 -11.13 -13.05 -20.23
CA ASP A 467 -12.39 -13.34 -20.95
C ASP A 467 -12.34 -12.70 -22.35
N GLN A 468 -12.50 -13.53 -23.39
CA GLN A 468 -12.54 -13.05 -24.76
C GLN A 468 -13.77 -12.18 -25.02
N THR A 469 -13.60 -11.12 -25.80
CA THR A 469 -14.72 -10.28 -26.20
C THR A 469 -15.71 -11.04 -27.09
N THR A 470 -16.99 -10.67 -26.93
CA THR A 470 -18.08 -11.07 -27.81
C THR A 470 -18.73 -9.85 -28.46
N THR A 471 -18.18 -8.66 -28.21
CA THR A 471 -18.70 -7.35 -28.64
C THR A 471 -17.57 -6.51 -29.22
N SER A 472 -17.91 -5.43 -29.92
CA SER A 472 -16.96 -4.46 -30.49
C SER A 472 -17.56 -3.05 -30.45
N GLY A 473 -16.78 -2.05 -30.86
CA GLY A 473 -17.17 -0.64 -30.86
C GLY A 473 -17.59 -0.16 -29.47
N ASN A 474 -18.65 0.63 -29.39
CA ASN A 474 -19.13 1.17 -28.10
C ASN A 474 -19.55 0.09 -27.07
N ALA A 475 -19.79 -1.14 -27.48
CA ALA A 475 -20.09 -2.24 -26.57
C ALA A 475 -18.84 -2.97 -26.05
N SER A 476 -17.65 -2.57 -26.50
CA SER A 476 -16.36 -3.11 -26.02
C SER A 476 -15.95 -2.59 -24.63
N VAL A 477 -16.43 -1.41 -24.23
CA VAL A 477 -16.10 -0.78 -22.94
C VAL A 477 -16.74 -1.49 -21.76
N ALA A 478 -16.28 -1.21 -20.54
CA ALA A 478 -16.84 -1.82 -19.34
C ALA A 478 -18.28 -1.36 -19.08
N SER A 479 -19.13 -2.30 -18.66
CA SER A 479 -20.55 -2.03 -18.36
C SER A 479 -21.10 -3.01 -17.32
N PRO A 480 -21.93 -2.53 -16.36
CA PRO A 480 -22.56 -3.41 -15.37
C PRO A 480 -23.44 -4.51 -15.96
N THR A 481 -24.06 -4.28 -17.12
CA THR A 481 -24.98 -5.21 -17.78
C THR A 481 -24.30 -6.17 -18.76
N LYS A 482 -22.98 -6.06 -18.94
CA LYS A 482 -22.20 -6.89 -19.86
C LYS A 482 -22.07 -8.31 -19.30
N ALA A 483 -22.71 -9.27 -19.96
CA ALA A 483 -22.77 -10.66 -19.51
C ALA A 483 -21.55 -11.50 -19.89
N THR A 484 -20.77 -11.08 -20.89
CA THR A 484 -19.59 -11.80 -21.43
C THR A 484 -18.50 -10.81 -21.84
N GLY A 485 -17.28 -11.30 -22.05
CA GLY A 485 -16.13 -10.49 -22.49
C GLY A 485 -15.50 -9.65 -21.38
N PRO A 486 -14.47 -8.86 -21.69
CA PRO A 486 -13.70 -8.11 -20.70
C PRO A 486 -14.54 -6.97 -20.10
N ASN A 487 -14.37 -6.76 -18.79
CA ASN A 487 -15.03 -5.71 -18.00
C ASN A 487 -14.07 -5.03 -17.02
N TRP A 488 -12.79 -5.44 -17.04
CA TRP A 488 -11.75 -4.99 -16.12
C TRP A 488 -10.46 -4.71 -16.88
N LEU A 489 -9.97 -3.47 -16.78
CA LEU A 489 -8.74 -3.04 -17.44
C LEU A 489 -7.51 -3.64 -16.76
N SER A 490 -6.46 -3.90 -17.53
CA SER A 490 -5.12 -4.20 -17.02
C SER A 490 -4.46 -2.93 -16.41
N PHE A 491 -3.65 -3.10 -15.37
CA PHE A 491 -2.85 -2.03 -14.77
C PHE A 491 -1.40 -2.49 -14.66
N LEU A 492 -0.49 -1.54 -14.40
CA LEU A 492 0.92 -1.85 -14.14
C LEU A 492 1.07 -2.90 -13.02
N PRO A 493 2.10 -3.75 -13.07
CA PRO A 493 2.43 -4.65 -11.98
C PRO A 493 2.68 -3.89 -10.67
N THR A 494 2.23 -4.44 -9.54
CA THR A 494 2.37 -3.84 -8.21
C THR A 494 3.14 -4.74 -7.26
N ALA A 495 3.75 -4.17 -6.22
CA ALA A 495 4.39 -4.95 -5.15
C ALA A 495 3.35 -5.67 -4.26
N SER A 496 2.11 -5.18 -4.23
CA SER A 496 1.00 -5.83 -3.53
C SER A 496 0.45 -7.02 -4.33
N PRO A 497 0.30 -8.19 -3.74
CA PRO A 497 -0.37 -9.33 -4.39
C PRO A 497 -1.89 -9.16 -4.47
N THR A 498 -2.44 -8.08 -3.89
CA THR A 498 -3.87 -7.82 -3.81
C THR A 498 -4.29 -6.69 -4.74
N ARG A 499 -5.32 -6.95 -5.55
CA ARG A 499 -6.02 -5.94 -6.34
C ARG A 499 -7.50 -5.91 -5.98
N THR A 500 -8.05 -4.71 -5.79
CA THR A 500 -9.51 -4.49 -5.65
C THR A 500 -10.18 -4.34 -7.01
N PHE A 501 -11.42 -4.76 -7.10
CA PHE A 501 -12.27 -4.68 -8.29
C PHE A 501 -13.62 -4.05 -7.89
N PRO A 502 -13.88 -2.79 -8.35
CA PRO A 502 -13.00 -1.88 -9.10
C PRO A 502 -11.81 -1.36 -8.26
N ILE A 503 -11.01 -0.48 -8.87
CA ILE A 503 -9.93 0.22 -8.16
C ILE A 503 -10.48 0.96 -6.94
N LEU A 504 -9.67 1.05 -5.89
CA LEU A 504 -10.08 1.60 -4.59
C LEU A 504 -10.72 3.01 -4.68
N PRO A 505 -10.22 3.98 -5.47
CA PRO A 505 -10.87 5.29 -5.61
C PRO A 505 -12.33 5.22 -6.08
N THR A 506 -12.66 4.28 -6.96
CA THR A 506 -14.02 4.05 -7.45
C THR A 506 -14.91 3.52 -6.31
N ILE A 507 -14.42 2.56 -5.54
CA ILE A 507 -15.14 2.01 -4.37
C ILE A 507 -15.40 3.12 -3.35
N LEU A 508 -14.38 3.91 -2.99
CA LEU A 508 -14.48 5.00 -2.01
C LEU A 508 -15.45 6.12 -2.44
N SER A 509 -15.68 6.26 -3.74
CA SER A 509 -16.66 7.19 -4.31
C SER A 509 -18.08 6.62 -4.37
N GLY A 510 -18.30 5.37 -3.94
CA GLY A 510 -19.59 4.68 -4.00
C GLY A 510 -20.06 4.37 -5.43
N LEU A 511 -19.15 4.35 -6.40
CA LEU A 511 -19.46 4.11 -7.81
C LEU A 511 -19.33 2.63 -8.18
N PHE A 512 -20.17 2.19 -9.10
CA PHE A 512 -20.14 0.83 -9.67
C PHE A 512 -19.34 0.72 -10.96
N VAL A 513 -18.90 1.85 -11.50
CA VAL A 513 -18.20 1.97 -12.77
C VAL A 513 -17.03 2.94 -12.61
N THR A 514 -15.86 2.51 -13.06
CA THR A 514 -14.68 3.37 -13.16
C THR A 514 -14.70 4.04 -14.54
N PRO A 515 -14.66 5.38 -14.61
CA PRO A 515 -14.55 6.10 -15.88
C PRO A 515 -13.16 5.85 -16.52
N THR A 516 -12.98 6.36 -17.73
CA THR A 516 -11.70 6.30 -18.43
C THR A 516 -10.55 6.91 -17.64
N LEU A 517 -9.33 6.46 -17.90
CA LEU A 517 -8.11 7.09 -17.36
C LEU A 517 -7.95 8.52 -17.92
N PRO A 518 -7.18 9.40 -17.25
CA PRO A 518 -6.87 10.72 -17.78
C PRO A 518 -6.33 10.65 -19.21
N GLY A 519 -6.89 11.47 -20.12
CA GLY A 519 -6.53 11.47 -21.54
C GLY A 519 -7.25 10.45 -22.43
N GLY A 520 -7.99 9.51 -21.85
CA GLY A 520 -8.85 8.59 -22.60
C GLY A 520 -10.20 9.21 -23.01
N ASP A 521 -11.02 8.45 -23.77
CA ASP A 521 -12.33 8.89 -24.22
C ASP A 521 -13.36 8.85 -23.09
N ALA A 522 -14.15 9.91 -22.94
CA ALA A 522 -15.14 10.04 -21.85
C ALA A 522 -16.20 8.91 -21.80
N ILE A 523 -16.40 8.19 -22.91
CA ILE A 523 -17.32 7.06 -23.00
C ILE A 523 -16.66 5.71 -22.70
N ALA A 524 -15.34 5.67 -22.59
CA ALA A 524 -14.56 4.44 -22.43
C ALA A 524 -14.41 4.05 -20.96
N ASN A 525 -15.51 3.63 -20.31
CA ASN A 525 -15.42 3.06 -18.96
C ASN A 525 -14.47 1.86 -18.95
N ILE A 526 -13.63 1.79 -17.91
CA ILE A 526 -12.53 0.83 -17.82
C ILE A 526 -12.79 -0.35 -16.87
N GLU A 527 -13.67 -0.16 -15.88
CA GLU A 527 -14.08 -1.23 -14.96
C GLU A 527 -15.56 -1.09 -14.62
N ALA A 528 -16.26 -2.22 -14.41
CA ALA A 528 -17.65 -2.19 -13.98
C ALA A 528 -18.04 -3.42 -13.16
N LEU A 529 -18.64 -3.20 -11.99
CA LEU A 529 -19.29 -4.24 -11.19
C LEU A 529 -20.47 -4.85 -11.95
N SER A 530 -20.51 -6.17 -12.05
CA SER A 530 -21.54 -6.86 -12.81
C SER A 530 -22.87 -6.84 -12.07
N SER A 531 -23.92 -6.31 -12.69
CA SER A 531 -25.30 -6.32 -12.21
C SER A 531 -26.09 -7.57 -12.71
N VAL A 532 -25.43 -8.44 -13.46
CA VAL A 532 -25.98 -9.67 -14.03
C VAL A 532 -25.11 -10.86 -13.64
N SER A 533 -25.71 -12.06 -13.60
CA SER A 533 -24.94 -13.28 -13.38
C SER A 533 -23.97 -13.51 -14.53
N ARG A 534 -22.72 -13.80 -14.21
CA ARG A 534 -21.68 -14.15 -15.18
C ARG A 534 -20.49 -14.85 -14.52
N THR A 535 -19.68 -15.48 -15.34
CA THR A 535 -18.35 -15.98 -14.94
C THR A 535 -17.29 -14.97 -15.38
N LEU A 536 -16.33 -14.70 -14.52
CA LEU A 536 -15.15 -13.88 -14.74
C LEU A 536 -13.92 -14.77 -14.61
N ASN A 537 -13.08 -14.81 -15.65
CA ASN A 537 -11.83 -15.56 -15.62
C ASN A 537 -10.70 -14.57 -15.39
N PHE A 538 -9.97 -14.74 -14.30
CA PHE A 538 -8.80 -13.90 -13.97
C PHE A 538 -7.53 -14.72 -14.02
N ARG A 539 -6.44 -14.03 -14.36
CA ARG A 539 -5.08 -14.54 -14.33
C ARG A 539 -4.22 -13.61 -13.51
N LEU A 540 -3.47 -14.19 -12.59
CA LEU A 540 -2.38 -13.52 -11.88
C LEU A 540 -1.08 -13.81 -12.64
N THR A 541 -0.41 -12.76 -13.09
CA THR A 541 0.97 -12.80 -13.59
C THR A 541 1.91 -12.34 -12.48
N VAL A 542 2.91 -13.15 -12.16
CA VAL A 542 3.95 -12.82 -11.18
C VAL A 542 5.30 -12.77 -11.89
N ARG A 543 6.09 -11.71 -11.62
CA ARG A 543 7.42 -11.46 -12.19
C ARG A 543 8.44 -11.32 -11.07
N ASP A 544 9.63 -11.90 -11.26
CA ASP A 544 10.77 -11.75 -10.35
C ASP A 544 11.60 -10.49 -10.62
N ASN A 545 11.41 -9.83 -11.79
CA ASN A 545 12.11 -8.62 -12.21
C ASN A 545 13.65 -8.73 -12.15
N HIS A 546 14.19 -9.93 -12.25
CA HIS A 546 15.65 -10.13 -12.24
C HIS A 546 16.29 -9.48 -13.47
N PRO A 547 17.36 -8.68 -13.34
CA PRO A 547 18.03 -8.08 -14.49
C PRO A 547 18.65 -9.15 -15.38
N TYR A 548 18.72 -8.87 -16.68
CA TYR A 548 19.43 -9.74 -17.62
C TYR A 548 20.93 -9.70 -17.35
N VAL A 549 21.53 -10.90 -17.32
CA VAL A 549 22.97 -11.12 -17.29
C VAL A 549 23.30 -12.24 -18.27
N ALA A 550 24.03 -11.92 -19.32
CA ALA A 550 24.28 -12.81 -20.44
C ALA A 550 24.73 -14.22 -20.00
N GLY A 551 23.98 -15.24 -20.42
CA GLY A 551 24.26 -16.64 -20.10
C GLY A 551 24.00 -17.07 -18.63
N SER A 552 23.40 -16.21 -17.81
CA SER A 552 23.20 -16.46 -16.37
C SER A 552 21.75 -16.25 -15.92
N THR A 553 21.21 -15.05 -16.09
CA THR A 553 19.90 -14.66 -15.54
C THR A 553 19.09 -13.80 -16.50
N THR A 554 17.76 -13.79 -16.35
CA THR A 554 16.81 -12.81 -16.92
C THR A 554 15.51 -12.91 -16.13
N GLY A 555 14.65 -11.90 -16.25
CA GLY A 555 13.32 -11.91 -15.64
C GLY A 555 12.51 -13.16 -16.01
N GLN A 556 11.77 -13.69 -15.03
CA GLN A 556 10.91 -14.86 -15.19
C GLN A 556 9.47 -14.54 -14.79
N THR A 557 8.52 -15.10 -15.52
CA THR A 557 7.09 -14.94 -15.24
C THR A 557 6.41 -16.26 -14.94
N GLN A 558 5.41 -16.25 -14.06
CA GLN A 558 4.53 -17.39 -13.80
C GLN A 558 3.08 -16.96 -13.65
N PHE A 559 2.15 -17.87 -13.90
CA PHE A 559 0.72 -17.62 -13.89
C PHE A 559 -0.06 -18.47 -12.88
N SER A 560 -1.10 -17.88 -12.28
CA SER A 560 -2.17 -18.61 -11.59
C SER A 560 -3.53 -18.12 -12.10
N ASN A 561 -4.41 -19.05 -12.48
CA ASN A 561 -5.76 -18.74 -12.95
C ASN A 561 -6.76 -18.92 -11.81
N THR A 562 -7.78 -18.05 -11.76
CA THR A 562 -8.92 -18.19 -10.86
C THR A 562 -10.23 -17.82 -11.56
N ILE A 563 -11.34 -18.33 -11.03
CA ILE A 563 -12.67 -18.08 -11.56
C ILE A 563 -13.51 -17.41 -10.49
N VAL A 564 -14.11 -16.26 -10.81
CA VAL A 564 -15.08 -15.57 -9.98
C VAL A 564 -16.46 -15.70 -10.64
N THR A 565 -17.42 -16.32 -9.94
CA THR A 565 -18.80 -16.45 -10.40
C THR A 565 -19.65 -15.37 -9.75
N VAL A 566 -20.20 -14.46 -10.54
CA VAL A 566 -21.15 -13.45 -10.07
C VAL A 566 -22.57 -14.02 -10.15
N THR A 567 -23.31 -13.95 -9.04
CA THR A 567 -24.70 -14.44 -8.99
C THR A 567 -25.73 -13.35 -8.72
N SER A 568 -26.76 -13.23 -9.56
CA SER A 568 -27.89 -12.31 -9.34
C SER A 568 -28.89 -12.82 -8.30
N ALA A 569 -28.69 -14.01 -7.75
CA ALA A 569 -29.49 -14.54 -6.64
C ALA A 569 -29.11 -13.88 -5.28
N ALA A 570 -28.00 -13.12 -5.23
CA ALA A 570 -27.54 -12.38 -4.05
C ALA A 570 -27.00 -11.01 -4.46
N GLY A 571 -27.09 -10.02 -3.56
CA GLY A 571 -26.50 -8.69 -3.68
C GLY A 571 -27.47 -7.59 -4.12
N PRO A 572 -27.00 -6.31 -4.12
CA PRO A 572 -25.67 -5.94 -3.67
C PRO A 572 -25.46 -6.11 -2.15
N PHE A 573 -24.28 -6.49 -1.73
CA PHE A 573 -23.83 -6.39 -0.34
C PHE A 573 -23.30 -4.99 -0.12
N LYS A 574 -23.84 -4.25 0.87
CA LYS A 574 -23.54 -2.84 1.00
C LYS A 574 -23.56 -2.38 2.46
N VAL A 575 -22.57 -1.62 2.88
CA VAL A 575 -22.57 -0.91 4.18
C VAL A 575 -23.62 0.21 4.12
N THR A 576 -24.51 0.24 5.10
CA THR A 576 -25.62 1.20 5.18
C THR A 576 -25.46 2.22 6.32
N SER A 577 -24.69 1.88 7.38
CA SER A 577 -24.30 2.80 8.46
C SER A 577 -22.91 2.43 9.01
N PRO A 578 -22.02 3.40 9.23
CA PRO A 578 -22.15 4.83 8.91
C PRO A 578 -22.01 5.06 7.40
N ASN A 579 -22.89 5.83 6.79
CA ASN A 579 -22.84 6.11 5.35
C ASN A 579 -23.17 7.58 5.02
N THR A 580 -23.07 8.45 6.02
CA THR A 580 -23.25 9.90 5.95
C THR A 580 -22.23 10.59 6.85
N GLY A 581 -22.10 11.92 6.75
CA GLY A 581 -21.18 12.70 7.59
C GLY A 581 -21.65 12.83 9.06
N VAL A 582 -21.80 11.70 9.76
CA VAL A 582 -22.10 11.65 11.19
C VAL A 582 -20.83 11.81 12.04
N THR A 583 -21.00 12.21 13.31
CA THR A 583 -19.90 12.21 14.28
C THR A 583 -20.15 11.13 15.32
N TRP A 584 -19.17 10.25 15.53
CA TRP A 584 -19.15 9.24 16.59
C TRP A 584 -18.03 9.56 17.57
N ASN A 585 -18.36 9.62 18.85
CA ASN A 585 -17.35 9.82 19.88
C ASN A 585 -16.57 8.51 20.13
N GLY A 586 -15.28 8.63 20.35
CA GLY A 586 -14.46 7.48 20.75
C GLY A 586 -15.01 6.84 22.03
N ASN A 587 -14.86 5.54 22.13
CA ASN A 587 -15.39 4.69 23.20
C ASN A 587 -16.93 4.73 23.36
N SER A 588 -17.66 5.29 22.38
CA SER A 588 -19.12 5.16 22.35
C SER A 588 -19.54 3.94 21.53
N VAL A 589 -20.69 3.34 21.87
CA VAL A 589 -21.23 2.19 21.17
C VAL A 589 -22.14 2.66 20.02
N HIS A 590 -21.86 2.20 18.80
CA HIS A 590 -22.70 2.46 17.63
C HIS A 590 -22.91 1.18 16.82
N ASN A 591 -24.02 1.12 16.10
CA ASN A 591 -24.29 0.01 15.20
C ASN A 591 -23.72 0.28 13.81
N VAL A 592 -22.84 -0.61 13.33
CA VAL A 592 -22.52 -0.76 11.92
C VAL A 592 -23.61 -1.61 11.30
N THR A 593 -24.19 -1.15 10.18
CA THR A 593 -25.22 -1.91 9.48
C THR A 593 -24.86 -2.11 8.02
N TRP A 594 -25.33 -3.23 7.44
CA TRP A 594 -25.12 -3.58 6.03
C TRP A 594 -26.27 -4.39 5.46
N ASP A 595 -26.42 -4.32 4.14
CA ASP A 595 -27.40 -5.13 3.41
C ASP A 595 -26.83 -6.53 3.14
N VAL A 596 -27.40 -7.55 3.76
CA VAL A 596 -27.00 -8.96 3.60
C VAL A 596 -27.41 -9.50 2.22
N ASN A 597 -28.58 -9.14 1.75
CA ASN A 597 -29.13 -9.44 0.41
C ASN A 597 -28.83 -10.85 -0.12
N GLY A 598 -29.10 -11.87 0.71
CA GLY A 598 -29.00 -13.28 0.31
C GLY A 598 -27.57 -13.84 0.28
N THR A 599 -26.57 -13.12 0.77
CA THR A 599 -25.16 -13.56 0.78
C THR A 599 -24.88 -14.70 1.75
N THR A 600 -25.77 -14.99 2.70
CA THR A 600 -25.69 -16.16 3.59
C THR A 600 -26.09 -17.47 2.93
N ALA A 601 -26.61 -17.41 1.71
CA ALA A 601 -27.12 -18.56 0.91
C ALA A 601 -26.70 -18.40 -0.56
N ASN A 602 -27.49 -19.03 -1.49
CA ASN A 602 -27.42 -18.83 -2.94
C ASN A 602 -26.04 -19.11 -3.58
N GLY A 603 -25.26 -20.00 -2.98
CA GLY A 603 -23.91 -20.33 -3.47
C GLY A 603 -22.82 -19.38 -2.99
N VAL A 604 -23.18 -18.23 -2.39
CA VAL A 604 -22.26 -17.28 -1.75
C VAL A 604 -21.87 -17.79 -0.35
N ASN A 605 -22.86 -18.16 0.46
CA ASN A 605 -22.76 -18.91 1.72
C ASN A 605 -21.81 -18.32 2.78
N VAL A 606 -21.79 -17.00 2.92
CA VAL A 606 -20.96 -16.29 3.92
C VAL A 606 -21.75 -16.15 5.22
N ALA A 607 -21.34 -16.90 6.24
CA ALA A 607 -21.99 -16.90 7.55
C ALA A 607 -21.53 -15.75 8.45
N ASN A 608 -20.26 -15.30 8.30
CA ASN A 608 -19.66 -14.26 9.14
C ASN A 608 -18.95 -13.21 8.30
N VAL A 609 -18.85 -12.01 8.86
CA VAL A 609 -18.11 -10.88 8.30
C VAL A 609 -17.11 -10.34 9.31
N LYS A 610 -16.08 -9.63 8.82
CA LYS A 610 -15.13 -8.87 9.61
C LYS A 610 -15.42 -7.37 9.44
N ILE A 611 -15.31 -6.60 10.51
CA ILE A 611 -15.49 -5.15 10.50
C ILE A 611 -14.15 -4.49 10.83
N SER A 612 -13.71 -3.59 9.96
CA SER A 612 -12.47 -2.85 10.12
C SER A 612 -12.70 -1.35 9.96
N TYR A 613 -11.87 -0.56 10.63
CA TYR A 613 -11.91 0.90 10.66
C TYR A 613 -10.69 1.51 9.98
N SER A 614 -10.92 2.61 9.31
CA SER A 614 -9.94 3.49 8.69
C SER A 614 -10.07 4.90 9.23
N SER A 615 -8.95 5.57 9.48
CA SER A 615 -8.89 6.99 9.82
C SER A 615 -8.38 7.88 8.67
N ASP A 616 -8.02 7.29 7.53
CA ASP A 616 -7.31 7.93 6.40
C ASP A 616 -8.16 8.02 5.12
N GLY A 617 -9.49 8.03 5.25
CA GLY A 617 -10.41 8.12 4.12
C GLY A 617 -10.67 6.78 3.43
N GLY A 618 -10.30 5.66 4.05
CA GLY A 618 -10.48 4.32 3.50
C GLY A 618 -9.29 3.85 2.65
N GLN A 619 -8.16 4.55 2.69
CA GLN A 619 -6.94 4.12 1.99
C GLN A 619 -6.35 2.86 2.63
N THR A 620 -6.36 2.80 3.98
CA THR A 620 -5.95 1.62 4.75
C THR A 620 -6.97 1.30 5.85
N PHE A 621 -6.97 0.04 6.30
CA PHE A 621 -7.85 -0.45 7.37
C PHE A 621 -7.04 -1.20 8.44
N PRO A 622 -6.15 -0.51 9.18
CA PRO A 622 -5.25 -1.15 10.14
C PRO A 622 -5.97 -1.64 11.40
N THR A 623 -7.10 -1.01 11.78
CA THR A 623 -7.82 -1.32 13.00
C THR A 623 -8.94 -2.32 12.73
N VAL A 624 -8.82 -3.54 13.26
CA VAL A 624 -9.89 -4.55 13.23
C VAL A 624 -10.77 -4.36 14.45
N ILE A 625 -12.02 -3.91 14.24
CA ILE A 625 -12.99 -3.71 15.33
C ILE A 625 -13.63 -5.04 15.74
N LYS A 626 -14.07 -5.83 14.75
CA LYS A 626 -14.62 -7.18 14.94
C LYS A 626 -13.96 -8.13 13.97
N ALA A 627 -13.17 -9.06 14.50
CA ALA A 627 -12.50 -10.06 13.67
C ALA A 627 -13.50 -11.04 13.03
N SER A 628 -14.64 -11.26 13.68
CA SER A 628 -15.74 -12.10 13.16
C SER A 628 -17.04 -11.75 13.88
N THR A 629 -18.11 -11.51 13.10
CA THR A 629 -19.48 -11.35 13.60
C THR A 629 -20.44 -12.03 12.61
N PRO A 630 -21.68 -12.48 13.02
CA PRO A 630 -22.66 -13.02 12.09
C PRO A 630 -22.97 -12.08 10.93
N ASN A 631 -23.16 -12.62 9.74
CA ASN A 631 -23.62 -11.86 8.57
C ASN A 631 -25.13 -11.70 8.60
N ASP A 632 -25.65 -10.98 9.59
CA ASP A 632 -27.10 -10.77 9.85
C ASP A 632 -27.57 -9.32 9.58
N GLY A 633 -26.64 -8.43 9.20
CA GLY A 633 -26.94 -7.06 8.78
C GLY A 633 -26.66 -5.98 9.84
N SER A 634 -26.22 -6.33 11.06
CA SER A 634 -25.94 -5.33 12.10
C SER A 634 -24.97 -5.86 13.16
N GLU A 635 -24.04 -5.00 13.60
CA GLU A 635 -23.15 -5.29 14.72
C GLU A 635 -22.93 -4.03 15.55
N ALA A 636 -23.07 -4.16 16.87
CA ALA A 636 -22.69 -3.11 17.83
C ALA A 636 -21.17 -3.08 18.00
N ILE A 637 -20.58 -1.94 17.74
CA ILE A 637 -19.13 -1.75 17.85
C ILE A 637 -18.78 -0.66 18.86
N LEU A 638 -17.65 -0.80 19.53
CA LEU A 638 -17.01 0.29 20.24
C LEU A 638 -16.21 1.12 19.24
N VAL A 639 -16.47 2.42 19.18
CA VAL A 639 -15.79 3.35 18.25
C VAL A 639 -14.34 3.52 18.70
N PRO A 640 -13.34 3.37 17.83
CA PRO A 640 -11.96 3.68 18.18
C PRO A 640 -11.80 5.12 18.66
N SER A 641 -11.04 5.32 19.76
CA SER A 641 -10.72 6.64 20.32
C SER A 641 -9.63 7.31 19.48
N VAL A 642 -9.99 7.80 18.31
CA VAL A 642 -9.09 8.44 17.34
C VAL A 642 -9.78 9.62 16.69
N ASN A 643 -9.14 10.79 16.69
CA ASN A 643 -9.62 11.94 15.94
C ASN A 643 -9.42 11.75 14.45
N SER A 644 -10.50 11.70 13.70
CA SER A 644 -10.48 11.68 12.24
C SER A 644 -11.72 12.32 11.66
N ALA A 645 -11.54 13.22 10.71
CA ALA A 645 -12.64 13.77 9.89
C ALA A 645 -12.92 12.91 8.64
N THR A 646 -12.12 11.87 8.42
CA THR A 646 -12.16 11.03 7.21
C THR A 646 -12.30 9.55 7.55
N ALA A 647 -12.95 9.23 8.69
CA ALA A 647 -13.17 7.84 9.09
C ALA A 647 -14.03 7.06 8.08
N ARG A 648 -13.73 5.78 7.90
CA ARG A 648 -14.48 4.83 7.08
C ARG A 648 -14.60 3.49 7.78
N ILE A 649 -15.68 2.76 7.47
CA ILE A 649 -15.89 1.37 7.88
C ILE A 649 -15.84 0.46 6.65
N LYS A 650 -15.14 -0.66 6.79
CA LYS A 650 -15.14 -1.77 5.84
C LYS A 650 -15.79 -2.98 6.49
N VAL A 651 -16.74 -3.60 5.78
CA VAL A 651 -17.34 -4.89 6.15
C VAL A 651 -16.92 -5.90 5.08
N GLU A 652 -16.20 -6.96 5.44
CA GLU A 652 -15.65 -7.93 4.52
C GLU A 652 -16.07 -9.36 4.85
N ALA A 653 -16.35 -10.14 3.83
CA ALA A 653 -16.79 -11.53 3.96
C ALA A 653 -15.66 -12.42 4.49
N ILE A 654 -15.93 -13.24 5.51
CA ILE A 654 -14.99 -14.26 5.98
C ILE A 654 -15.15 -15.53 5.15
N GLY A 655 -14.04 -15.97 4.54
CA GLY A 655 -14.02 -17.14 3.66
C GLY A 655 -14.51 -16.88 2.23
N ASN A 656 -14.69 -15.61 1.86
CA ASN A 656 -14.98 -15.15 0.51
C ASN A 656 -14.18 -13.88 0.19
N ILE A 657 -14.30 -13.33 -1.01
CA ILE A 657 -13.45 -12.25 -1.54
C ILE A 657 -14.16 -10.90 -1.62
N PHE A 658 -15.48 -10.82 -1.38
CA PHE A 658 -16.23 -9.57 -1.50
C PHE A 658 -16.26 -8.78 -0.19
N PHE A 659 -16.46 -7.49 -0.32
CA PHE A 659 -16.56 -6.54 0.79
C PHE A 659 -17.33 -5.28 0.35
N ASP A 660 -17.60 -4.39 1.29
CA ASP A 660 -17.99 -3.03 0.98
C ASP A 660 -17.39 -2.06 1.97
N ILE A 661 -17.25 -0.79 1.56
CA ILE A 661 -16.74 0.32 2.37
C ILE A 661 -17.82 1.39 2.42
N SER A 662 -18.05 2.00 3.58
CA SER A 662 -18.99 3.12 3.70
C SER A 662 -18.75 4.18 2.63
N ASP A 663 -19.81 4.64 1.94
CA ASP A 663 -19.72 5.54 0.76
C ASP A 663 -19.25 6.97 1.12
N ALA A 664 -19.42 7.40 2.38
CA ALA A 664 -19.06 8.73 2.84
C ALA A 664 -18.12 8.69 4.05
N ASN A 665 -17.27 9.69 4.14
CA ASN A 665 -16.50 9.92 5.37
C ASN A 665 -17.44 10.26 6.52
N PHE A 666 -17.11 9.79 7.71
CA PHE A 666 -17.70 10.24 8.96
C PHE A 666 -16.60 10.74 9.91
N THR A 667 -16.99 11.45 10.96
CA THR A 667 -16.04 11.96 11.93
C THR A 667 -15.99 11.06 13.14
N THR A 668 -14.80 10.74 13.62
CA THR A 668 -14.59 10.19 14.96
C THR A 668 -13.81 11.20 15.78
N THR A 669 -14.11 11.25 17.06
CA THR A 669 -13.36 12.05 18.04
C THR A 669 -12.64 11.13 19.00
N ASN A 670 -11.65 11.65 19.73
CA ASN A 670 -11.17 10.95 20.90
C ASN A 670 -12.34 10.72 21.86
N ALA A 671 -12.26 9.67 22.65
CA ALA A 671 -13.14 9.53 23.79
C ALA A 671 -13.07 10.83 24.63
N PRO A 672 -14.18 11.38 25.09
CA PRO A 672 -14.11 12.47 26.04
C PRO A 672 -13.25 11.99 27.21
N VAL A 673 -12.22 12.79 27.51
CA VAL A 673 -11.39 12.54 28.69
C VAL A 673 -12.32 12.73 29.88
N ARG A 674 -12.60 11.66 30.60
CA ARG A 674 -13.40 11.71 31.81
C ARG A 674 -12.47 11.99 32.96
N SER A 675 -12.10 13.26 33.12
CA SER A 675 -11.35 13.68 34.29
C SER A 675 -12.18 13.44 35.54
N ARG A 676 -11.55 12.94 36.59
CA ARG A 676 -12.18 12.75 37.88
C ARG A 676 -12.56 14.13 38.46
N ALA A 677 -13.79 14.26 39.00
CA ALA A 677 -14.25 15.51 39.56
C ALA A 677 -14.21 16.71 38.62
N ASP A 678 -14.54 16.53 37.37
CA ASP A 678 -14.78 17.59 36.38
C ASP A 678 -16.25 18.03 36.48
N PHE A 679 -16.53 19.10 37.20
CA PHE A 679 -17.91 19.57 37.48
C PHE A 679 -18.41 20.55 36.41
N ASP A 680 -17.55 21.12 35.59
CA ASP A 680 -17.98 22.04 34.53
C ASP A 680 -17.86 21.49 33.12
N GLY A 681 -17.27 20.30 32.94
CA GLY A 681 -17.24 19.54 31.68
C GLY A 681 -16.22 20.05 30.69
N ASP A 682 -15.14 20.67 31.18
CA ASP A 682 -14.08 21.20 30.32
C ASP A 682 -12.90 20.21 30.09
N GLY A 683 -13.03 19.00 30.63
CA GLY A 683 -12.04 17.93 30.52
C GLY A 683 -10.94 17.98 31.55
N LYS A 684 -11.00 18.91 32.53
CA LYS A 684 -10.01 19.03 33.60
C LYS A 684 -10.57 18.63 34.95
N THR A 685 -9.72 18.10 35.80
CA THR A 685 -10.07 17.86 37.20
C THR A 685 -10.20 19.16 37.97
N ASP A 686 -11.38 19.40 38.56
CA ASP A 686 -11.65 20.59 39.39
C ASP A 686 -11.13 20.41 40.82
N VAL A 687 -10.59 21.48 41.36
CA VAL A 687 -10.23 21.55 42.79
C VAL A 687 -11.50 21.55 43.65
N SER A 688 -11.81 20.45 44.32
CA SER A 688 -13.11 20.22 44.92
C SER A 688 -13.08 19.47 46.27
N VAL A 689 -13.80 19.95 47.24
CA VAL A 689 -13.90 19.31 48.54
C VAL A 689 -15.34 19.14 49.00
N TYR A 690 -15.60 18.06 49.74
CA TYR A 690 -16.80 17.86 50.51
C TYR A 690 -16.49 18.14 51.98
N ARG A 691 -17.34 18.96 52.61
CA ARG A 691 -17.26 19.29 54.03
C ARG A 691 -18.29 18.51 54.86
N PRO A 692 -17.89 17.44 55.55
CA PRO A 692 -18.85 16.58 56.25
C PRO A 692 -19.59 17.29 57.38
N SER A 693 -19.01 18.34 58.01
CA SER A 693 -19.60 19.05 59.14
C SER A 693 -20.88 19.81 58.81
N ASN A 694 -21.08 20.21 57.52
CA ASN A 694 -22.25 20.90 57.03
C ASN A 694 -22.80 20.32 55.73
N SER A 695 -22.29 19.14 55.29
CA SER A 695 -22.72 18.43 54.10
C SER A 695 -22.70 19.30 52.85
N THR A 696 -21.62 20.07 52.63
CA THR A 696 -21.51 21.03 51.53
C THR A 696 -20.34 20.66 50.65
N PHE A 697 -20.59 20.62 49.31
CA PHE A 697 -19.59 20.58 48.30
C PHE A 697 -19.10 22.00 48.00
N PHE A 698 -17.79 22.20 47.91
CA PHE A 698 -17.15 23.45 47.50
C PHE A 698 -16.23 23.13 46.31
N LEU A 699 -16.34 23.94 45.28
CA LEU A 699 -15.71 23.69 43.98
C LEU A 699 -14.95 24.92 43.52
N ILE A 700 -13.75 24.77 42.95
CA ILE A 700 -13.13 25.74 42.07
C ILE A 700 -13.07 25.05 40.71
N MET A 701 -14.00 25.39 39.85
CA MET A 701 -14.15 24.91 38.50
C MET A 701 -13.23 25.70 37.59
N THR A 702 -12.52 25.01 36.70
CA THR A 702 -11.46 25.62 35.85
C THR A 702 -12.03 26.64 34.89
N THR A 703 -13.20 26.42 34.33
CA THR A 703 -13.90 27.37 33.43
C THR A 703 -14.95 28.21 34.13
N ASN A 704 -15.74 27.63 35.07
CA ASN A 704 -16.88 28.30 35.67
C ASN A 704 -16.57 29.01 37.01
N GLY A 705 -15.32 28.82 37.54
CA GLY A 705 -14.87 29.45 38.78
C GLY A 705 -15.46 28.84 40.07
N PHE A 706 -15.62 29.66 41.13
CA PHE A 706 -16.06 29.16 42.43
C PHE A 706 -17.54 28.77 42.43
N GLY A 707 -17.82 27.54 42.95
CA GLY A 707 -19.16 27.01 43.16
C GLY A 707 -19.29 26.37 44.55
N GLY A 708 -20.53 26.16 44.98
CA GLY A 708 -20.78 25.42 46.21
C GLY A 708 -22.25 25.04 46.35
N MET A 709 -22.47 23.81 46.85
CA MET A 709 -23.82 23.27 47.00
C MET A 709 -23.91 22.43 48.30
N ALA A 710 -24.90 22.75 49.14
CA ALA A 710 -25.23 21.90 50.27
C ALA A 710 -26.05 20.70 49.77
N PHE A 711 -25.51 19.48 49.93
CA PHE A 711 -26.15 18.25 49.48
C PHE A 711 -25.76 17.07 50.34
N GLY A 712 -26.76 16.33 50.82
CA GLY A 712 -26.58 15.24 51.78
C GLY A 712 -26.90 15.63 53.22
N ASN A 713 -26.53 14.76 54.17
CA ASN A 713 -26.66 14.93 55.62
C ASN A 713 -25.36 14.63 56.33
N PRO A 714 -25.17 15.07 57.58
CA PRO A 714 -23.99 14.65 58.37
C PRO A 714 -23.90 13.13 58.47
N GLY A 715 -22.75 12.61 58.09
CA GLY A 715 -22.48 11.16 58.04
C GLY A 715 -22.66 10.52 56.67
N ASP A 716 -23.16 11.24 55.69
CA ASP A 716 -23.16 10.80 54.30
C ASP A 716 -21.72 10.84 53.75
N VAL A 717 -21.42 9.93 52.80
CA VAL A 717 -20.13 9.81 52.11
C VAL A 717 -20.24 10.43 50.73
N SER A 718 -19.36 11.40 50.38
CA SER A 718 -19.31 11.95 49.05
C SER A 718 -18.86 10.88 48.05
N VAL A 719 -19.57 10.81 46.92
CA VAL A 719 -19.18 10.03 45.75
C VAL A 719 -19.28 10.95 44.54
N ALA A 720 -18.54 10.62 43.49
CA ALA A 720 -18.51 11.42 42.28
C ALA A 720 -18.68 10.52 41.06
N GLY A 721 -19.29 11.01 40.02
CA GLY A 721 -19.48 10.30 38.76
C GLY A 721 -20.43 11.09 37.84
N ASP A 722 -20.39 10.80 36.56
CA ASP A 722 -21.37 11.29 35.57
C ASP A 722 -22.54 10.27 35.53
N PHE A 723 -23.67 10.58 36.12
CA PHE A 723 -24.85 9.71 36.21
C PHE A 723 -25.93 10.05 35.19
N ASP A 724 -25.68 11.03 34.31
CA ASP A 724 -26.67 11.46 33.31
C ASP A 724 -26.11 11.71 31.91
N ASN A 725 -24.80 11.41 31.72
CA ASN A 725 -24.06 11.46 30.46
C ASN A 725 -24.01 12.84 29.81
N ASP A 726 -23.89 13.90 30.63
CA ASP A 726 -23.74 15.27 30.15
C ASP A 726 -22.25 15.69 30.06
N GLY A 727 -21.31 14.79 30.38
CA GLY A 727 -19.89 15.02 30.40
C GLY A 727 -19.37 15.71 31.64
N LYS A 728 -20.21 15.92 32.67
CA LYS A 728 -19.87 16.58 33.94
C LYS A 728 -19.97 15.61 35.10
N THR A 729 -19.15 15.84 36.08
CA THR A 729 -19.30 15.13 37.36
C THR A 729 -20.55 15.63 38.12
N ASP A 730 -21.47 14.72 38.46
CA ASP A 730 -22.63 15.00 39.25
C ASP A 730 -22.29 15.06 40.75
N ILE A 731 -22.98 15.88 41.52
CA ILE A 731 -22.87 15.94 42.97
C ILE A 731 -23.67 14.78 43.57
N ALA A 732 -23.00 13.85 44.24
CA ALA A 732 -23.64 12.68 44.77
C ALA A 732 -23.17 12.31 46.18
N VAL A 733 -24.04 11.67 46.94
CA VAL A 733 -23.72 11.12 48.27
C VAL A 733 -24.26 9.70 48.44
N TYR A 734 -23.49 8.87 49.13
CA TYR A 734 -23.93 7.58 49.66
C TYR A 734 -24.34 7.75 51.12
N LYS A 735 -25.57 7.33 51.46
CA LYS A 735 -26.16 7.37 52.75
C LYS A 735 -26.05 6.03 53.45
N PRO A 736 -25.02 5.79 54.33
CA PRO A 736 -24.85 4.52 54.98
C PRO A 736 -25.96 4.25 56.00
N GLY A 737 -26.35 2.98 56.15
CA GLY A 737 -27.36 2.57 57.11
C GLY A 737 -27.88 1.16 56.83
N ALA A 738 -28.84 0.70 57.64
CA ALA A 738 -29.48 -0.62 57.45
C ALA A 738 -30.23 -0.72 56.12
N SER A 739 -30.69 0.42 55.61
CA SER A 739 -31.24 0.59 54.24
C SER A 739 -30.46 1.71 53.56
N ALA A 740 -29.24 1.40 53.18
CA ALA A 740 -28.36 2.37 52.54
C ALA A 740 -28.85 2.78 51.11
N SER A 741 -28.51 4.00 50.69
CA SER A 741 -28.95 4.53 49.39
C SER A 741 -27.99 5.58 48.88
N PHE A 742 -27.98 5.70 47.55
CA PHE A 742 -27.35 6.82 46.83
C PHE A 742 -28.37 7.94 46.59
N SER A 743 -27.95 9.19 46.69
CA SER A 743 -28.65 10.37 46.23
C SER A 743 -27.74 11.13 45.28
N VAL A 744 -28.21 11.38 44.07
CA VAL A 744 -27.48 12.04 42.96
C VAL A 744 -28.22 13.29 42.55
N PHE A 745 -27.54 14.42 42.52
CA PHE A 745 -28.02 15.65 41.93
C PHE A 745 -27.45 15.75 40.52
N LYS A 746 -28.27 15.57 39.49
CA LYS A 746 -27.92 15.50 38.08
C LYS A 746 -27.64 16.90 37.56
N SER A 747 -26.45 17.09 36.95
CA SER A 747 -25.98 18.39 36.45
C SER A 747 -26.77 18.87 35.25
N SER A 748 -27.17 17.96 34.33
CA SER A 748 -27.88 18.31 33.10
C SER A 748 -29.25 18.96 33.31
N ASN A 749 -29.96 18.57 34.38
CA ASN A 749 -31.38 18.99 34.55
C ASN A 749 -31.73 19.39 35.97
N SER A 750 -30.77 19.43 36.89
CA SER A 750 -30.93 19.80 38.30
C SER A 750 -31.95 18.93 39.07
N THR A 751 -32.16 17.69 38.68
CA THR A 751 -33.06 16.76 39.39
C THR A 751 -32.29 15.86 40.34
N ILE A 752 -33.00 15.36 41.37
CA ILE A 752 -32.41 14.42 42.32
C ILE A 752 -32.91 13.00 42.07
N ALA A 753 -31.98 12.10 41.82
CA ALA A 753 -32.26 10.66 41.75
C ALA A 753 -31.85 9.97 43.04
N ASN A 754 -32.69 9.05 43.53
CA ASN A 754 -32.38 8.24 44.72
C ASN A 754 -32.44 6.74 44.34
N THR A 755 -31.38 5.99 44.71
CA THR A 755 -31.27 4.57 44.41
C THR A 755 -30.92 3.80 45.68
N SER A 756 -31.80 2.87 46.06
CA SER A 756 -31.57 2.04 47.26
C SER A 756 -30.59 0.90 46.94
N LEU A 757 -29.41 0.95 47.50
CA LEU A 757 -28.42 -0.11 47.40
C LEU A 757 -27.49 -0.06 48.63
N GLY A 758 -27.24 -1.20 49.20
CA GLY A 758 -26.31 -1.37 50.30
C GLY A 758 -26.95 -1.58 51.69
N THR A 759 -26.09 -1.82 52.67
CA THR A 759 -26.39 -1.97 54.09
C THR A 759 -25.26 -1.36 54.94
N THR A 760 -25.43 -1.36 56.25
CA THR A 760 -24.40 -0.86 57.16
C THR A 760 -23.05 -1.56 56.93
N GLY A 761 -21.99 -0.80 56.71
CA GLY A 761 -20.63 -1.30 56.50
C GLY A 761 -20.24 -1.60 55.04
N ASP A 762 -21.18 -1.41 54.12
CA ASP A 762 -20.87 -1.45 52.70
C ASP A 762 -20.07 -0.20 52.25
N ILE A 763 -19.14 -0.37 51.33
CA ILE A 763 -18.26 0.67 50.77
C ILE A 763 -18.78 1.09 49.39
N PRO A 764 -19.04 2.38 49.10
CA PRO A 764 -19.42 2.81 47.77
C PRO A 764 -18.23 2.67 46.79
N VAL A 765 -18.50 2.09 45.60
CA VAL A 765 -17.53 1.82 44.55
C VAL A 765 -18.15 2.18 43.18
N VAL A 766 -18.49 3.46 43.03
CA VAL A 766 -19.13 4.00 41.83
C VAL A 766 -18.20 3.90 40.61
N GLY A 767 -18.72 3.51 39.45
CA GLY A 767 -17.98 3.39 38.19
C GLY A 767 -18.90 2.96 37.06
N ASP A 768 -18.44 2.96 35.84
CA ASP A 768 -19.21 2.46 34.69
C ASP A 768 -18.91 0.97 34.46
N TYR A 769 -19.73 0.08 34.99
CA TYR A 769 -19.52 -1.38 34.94
C TYR A 769 -20.18 -2.05 33.73
N ASP A 770 -20.96 -1.34 32.92
CA ASP A 770 -21.56 -1.90 31.70
C ASP A 770 -21.11 -1.23 30.42
N GLY A 771 -20.34 -0.13 30.50
CA GLY A 771 -19.68 0.52 29.36
C GLY A 771 -20.64 1.40 28.54
N ASP A 772 -21.75 1.88 29.17
CA ASP A 772 -22.71 2.75 28.50
C ASP A 772 -22.38 4.24 28.64
N GLY A 773 -21.30 4.53 29.36
CA GLY A 773 -20.85 5.87 29.59
C GLY A 773 -21.38 6.56 30.80
N LEU A 774 -22.32 5.96 31.53
CA LEU A 774 -22.89 6.46 32.76
C LEU A 774 -22.23 5.80 33.97
N SER A 775 -22.09 6.54 35.04
CA SER A 775 -21.66 5.96 36.29
C SER A 775 -22.79 5.10 36.93
N ASP A 776 -22.45 3.86 37.22
CA ASP A 776 -23.33 2.91 37.93
C ASP A 776 -23.22 3.09 39.44
N VAL A 777 -24.34 2.89 40.16
CA VAL A 777 -24.30 2.85 41.61
C VAL A 777 -23.89 1.46 42.09
N ALA A 778 -22.80 1.41 42.85
CA ALA A 778 -22.23 0.14 43.29
C ALA A 778 -21.69 0.21 44.72
N VAL A 779 -21.76 -0.94 45.44
CA VAL A 779 -21.18 -1.12 46.77
C VAL A 779 -20.37 -2.39 46.84
N TYR A 780 -19.22 -2.33 47.54
CA TYR A 780 -18.47 -3.50 47.97
C TYR A 780 -18.85 -3.87 49.41
N ARG A 781 -19.26 -5.10 49.63
CA ARG A 781 -19.61 -5.64 50.95
C ARG A 781 -18.46 -6.42 51.54
N ALA A 782 -17.71 -5.81 52.43
CA ALA A 782 -16.51 -6.41 53.01
C ALA A 782 -16.79 -7.68 53.83
N SER A 783 -18.04 -7.85 54.34
CA SER A 783 -18.40 -9.02 55.13
C SER A 783 -18.45 -10.34 54.37
N ASN A 784 -18.63 -10.30 53.06
CA ASN A 784 -18.71 -11.47 52.16
C ASN A 784 -17.97 -11.26 50.83
N ASN A 785 -17.22 -10.15 50.69
CA ASN A 785 -16.45 -9.76 49.51
C ASN A 785 -17.29 -9.66 48.23
N SER A 786 -18.58 -9.25 48.33
CA SER A 786 -19.43 -9.11 47.16
C SER A 786 -19.48 -7.68 46.64
N TRP A 787 -19.34 -7.54 45.35
CA TRP A 787 -19.58 -6.34 44.56
C TRP A 787 -21.05 -6.37 44.10
N ASN A 788 -21.83 -5.40 44.52
CA ASN A 788 -23.24 -5.30 44.18
C ASN A 788 -23.42 -4.04 43.33
N VAL A 789 -23.81 -4.19 42.08
CA VAL A 789 -23.93 -3.09 41.12
C VAL A 789 -25.36 -3.01 40.56
N ILE A 790 -25.89 -1.82 40.49
CA ILE A 790 -27.13 -1.49 39.71
C ILE A 790 -26.65 -0.71 38.52
N LYS A 791 -26.82 -1.28 37.33
CA LYS A 791 -26.33 -0.74 36.06
C LYS A 791 -27.25 0.34 35.52
N SER A 792 -26.70 1.41 34.99
CA SER A 792 -27.43 2.54 34.40
C SER A 792 -28.19 2.10 33.13
N GLY A 793 -27.59 1.26 32.30
CA GLY A 793 -28.25 0.62 31.13
C GLY A 793 -29.31 -0.42 31.51
N GLY A 794 -29.46 -0.73 32.79
CA GLY A 794 -30.44 -1.67 33.34
C GLY A 794 -29.85 -2.99 33.80
N GLY A 795 -30.52 -3.59 34.79
CA GLY A 795 -30.09 -4.84 35.41
C GLY A 795 -29.18 -4.66 36.62
N THR A 796 -28.85 -5.78 37.28
CA THR A 796 -27.99 -5.81 38.48
C THR A 796 -26.95 -6.91 38.34
N SER A 797 -25.77 -6.71 38.94
CA SER A 797 -24.78 -7.79 39.09
C SER A 797 -24.39 -7.95 40.56
N ASN A 798 -24.07 -9.19 40.91
CA ASN A 798 -23.50 -9.55 42.23
C ASN A 798 -22.33 -10.50 41.99
N THR A 799 -21.13 -10.02 42.25
CA THR A 799 -19.89 -10.78 42.00
C THR A 799 -19.10 -10.89 43.28
N VAL A 800 -18.73 -12.10 43.68
CA VAL A 800 -17.85 -12.32 44.86
C VAL A 800 -16.39 -12.29 44.36
N PHE A 801 -15.66 -11.26 44.78
CA PHE A 801 -14.27 -11.08 44.40
C PHE A 801 -13.47 -10.35 45.48
N GLY A 802 -12.33 -10.92 45.88
CA GLY A 802 -11.50 -10.46 46.95
C GLY A 802 -11.52 -11.40 48.19
N SER A 803 -10.99 -10.94 49.30
CA SER A 803 -10.94 -11.65 50.57
C SER A 803 -11.17 -10.67 51.75
N PRO A 804 -11.51 -11.17 52.95
CA PRO A 804 -11.68 -10.30 54.11
C PRO A 804 -10.41 -9.44 54.38
N GLY A 805 -10.64 -8.13 54.52
CA GLY A 805 -9.58 -7.15 54.72
C GLY A 805 -8.94 -6.55 53.48
N ASP A 806 -9.41 -6.94 52.28
CA ASP A 806 -9.00 -6.30 51.05
C ASP A 806 -9.64 -4.91 50.94
N LEU A 807 -8.90 -3.97 50.30
CA LEU A 807 -9.39 -2.66 49.96
C LEU A 807 -9.95 -2.69 48.54
N PRO A 808 -11.24 -2.37 48.28
CA PRO A 808 -11.76 -2.28 46.94
C PRO A 808 -11.16 -1.09 46.21
N VAL A 809 -10.89 -1.26 44.92
CA VAL A 809 -10.30 -0.24 44.04
C VAL A 809 -11.14 -0.18 42.75
N VAL A 810 -11.37 1.04 42.29
CA VAL A 810 -12.16 1.34 41.07
C VAL A 810 -11.23 1.85 39.98
N GLY A 811 -11.31 1.28 38.78
CA GLY A 811 -10.53 1.71 37.62
C GLY A 811 -10.80 0.85 36.39
N ASP A 812 -10.47 1.36 35.22
CA ASP A 812 -10.44 0.63 33.94
C ASP A 812 -8.97 0.26 33.63
N PHE A 813 -8.56 -0.93 34.07
CA PHE A 813 -7.17 -1.38 33.93
C PHE A 813 -6.88 -2.09 32.60
N ASP A 814 -7.90 -2.38 31.79
CA ASP A 814 -7.71 -3.02 30.49
C ASP A 814 -8.11 -2.15 29.30
N GLY A 815 -8.72 -0.98 29.55
CA GLY A 815 -9.02 0.02 28.52
C GLY A 815 -10.22 -0.33 27.65
N ASP A 816 -11.13 -1.17 28.16
CA ASP A 816 -12.33 -1.56 27.42
C ASP A 816 -13.52 -0.60 27.64
N GLY A 817 -13.32 0.47 28.39
CA GLY A 817 -14.32 1.49 28.74
C GLY A 817 -15.21 1.10 29.88
N LYS A 818 -14.93 -0.01 30.57
CA LYS A 818 -15.68 -0.49 31.75
C LYS A 818 -14.83 -0.48 33.00
N THR A 819 -15.46 -0.20 34.10
CA THR A 819 -14.83 -0.31 35.41
C THR A 819 -14.59 -1.79 35.77
N ASP A 820 -13.33 -2.13 36.09
CA ASP A 820 -12.90 -3.45 36.55
C ASP A 820 -13.17 -3.65 38.03
N LEU A 821 -13.32 -4.90 38.47
CA LEU A 821 -13.37 -5.24 39.86
C LEU A 821 -11.95 -5.47 40.38
N ALA A 822 -11.46 -4.55 41.20
CA ALA A 822 -10.10 -4.66 41.71
C ALA A 822 -10.06 -4.58 43.25
N VAL A 823 -9.10 -5.29 43.84
CA VAL A 823 -8.81 -5.20 45.29
C VAL A 823 -7.31 -5.10 45.53
N TYR A 824 -6.94 -4.31 46.54
CA TYR A 824 -5.56 -4.18 46.99
C TYR A 824 -5.37 -4.83 48.36
N ARG A 825 -4.34 -5.67 48.48
CA ARG A 825 -4.00 -6.45 49.69
C ARG A 825 -2.52 -6.31 50.00
N ASN A 826 -2.16 -5.45 50.95
CA ASN A 826 -0.79 -5.35 51.48
C ASN A 826 0.33 -5.38 50.43
N GLY A 827 0.19 -4.63 49.35
CA GLY A 827 1.15 -4.58 48.23
C GLY A 827 0.85 -5.52 47.07
N THR A 828 -0.27 -6.23 47.10
CA THR A 828 -0.72 -7.07 46.00
C THR A 828 -2.02 -6.54 45.42
N TRP A 829 -2.05 -6.29 44.12
CA TRP A 829 -3.23 -5.96 43.34
C TRP A 829 -3.83 -7.24 42.78
N LEU A 830 -5.14 -7.42 42.92
CA LEU A 830 -5.90 -8.46 42.24
C LEU A 830 -6.98 -7.75 41.43
N ILE A 831 -7.00 -7.95 40.11
CA ILE A 831 -7.88 -7.25 39.21
C ILE A 831 -8.62 -8.28 38.35
N LEU A 832 -9.94 -8.27 38.44
CA LEU A 832 -10.81 -9.05 37.56
C LEU A 832 -11.29 -8.16 36.43
N GLN A 833 -10.55 -8.20 35.32
CA GLN A 833 -10.80 -7.38 34.16
C GLN A 833 -12.14 -7.68 33.51
N SER A 834 -12.85 -6.66 33.07
CA SER A 834 -14.20 -6.76 32.49
C SER A 834 -14.17 -7.53 31.17
N SER A 835 -13.11 -7.41 30.38
CA SER A 835 -12.87 -8.18 29.15
C SER A 835 -12.47 -9.65 29.41
N SER A 836 -11.99 -9.98 30.64
CA SER A 836 -11.55 -11.32 31.04
C SER A 836 -12.02 -11.71 32.45
N PRO A 837 -13.33 -11.86 32.67
CA PRO A 837 -13.92 -11.99 34.02
C PRO A 837 -13.71 -13.36 34.67
N VAL A 838 -12.81 -14.19 34.21
CA VAL A 838 -12.58 -15.55 34.74
C VAL A 838 -11.21 -15.68 35.41
N ASN A 839 -10.20 -14.99 34.92
CA ASN A 839 -8.81 -15.08 35.36
C ASN A 839 -8.32 -13.74 35.89
N PRO A 840 -8.26 -13.52 37.21
CA PRO A 840 -7.77 -12.25 37.74
C PRO A 840 -6.29 -12.03 37.43
N LEU A 841 -5.94 -10.81 37.01
CA LEU A 841 -4.58 -10.33 36.98
C LEU A 841 -4.07 -10.15 38.40
N VAL A 842 -2.90 -10.68 38.71
CA VAL A 842 -2.26 -10.55 40.05
C VAL A 842 -0.93 -9.86 39.88
N THR A 843 -0.78 -8.67 40.47
CA THR A 843 0.44 -7.88 40.39
C THR A 843 0.92 -7.47 41.79
N ASN A 844 2.18 -7.76 42.08
CA ASN A 844 2.81 -7.33 43.35
C ASN A 844 3.43 -5.94 43.17
N TRP A 845 2.76 -4.90 43.68
CA TRP A 845 3.19 -3.53 43.59
C TRP A 845 2.71 -2.71 44.78
N GLY A 846 3.62 -2.23 45.55
CA GLY A 846 3.36 -1.53 46.80
C GLY A 846 3.80 -2.32 48.06
N LEU A 847 3.46 -1.78 49.23
CA LEU A 847 3.70 -2.37 50.55
C LEU A 847 2.47 -2.18 51.41
N ALA A 848 2.42 -2.90 52.52
CA ALA A 848 1.42 -2.65 53.55
C ALA A 848 1.51 -1.22 54.08
N GLY A 849 0.41 -0.49 54.09
CA GLY A 849 0.31 0.91 54.52
C GLY A 849 0.50 1.95 53.37
N ASP A 850 0.76 1.51 52.17
CA ASP A 850 0.70 2.40 50.99
C ASP A 850 -0.78 2.72 50.67
N LEU A 851 -1.03 3.93 50.17
CA LEU A 851 -2.34 4.39 49.72
C LEU A 851 -2.46 4.17 48.24
N VAL A 852 -3.52 3.51 47.77
CA VAL A 852 -3.78 3.31 46.32
C VAL A 852 -4.22 4.60 45.65
N ALA A 853 -3.68 4.85 44.48
CA ALA A 853 -3.99 6.02 43.64
C ALA A 853 -3.96 5.66 42.15
N PRO A 854 -4.79 4.66 41.70
CA PRO A 854 -4.81 4.31 40.27
C PRO A 854 -5.36 5.48 39.44
N ALA A 855 -4.76 5.69 38.29
CA ALA A 855 -5.12 6.74 37.32
C ALA A 855 -4.32 6.53 36.04
N ASP A 856 -4.68 7.17 34.95
CA ASP A 856 -3.96 7.10 33.65
C ASP A 856 -2.82 8.14 33.63
N TYR A 857 -1.66 7.78 34.16
CA TYR A 857 -0.49 8.68 34.21
C TYR A 857 0.32 8.72 32.90
N ASP A 858 0.13 7.76 31.99
CA ASP A 858 0.87 7.74 30.73
C ASP A 858 0.03 8.15 29.51
N GLY A 859 -1.30 8.29 29.68
CA GLY A 859 -2.22 8.81 28.65
C GLY A 859 -2.62 7.75 27.63
N ASP A 860 -2.56 6.46 27.98
CA ASP A 860 -2.90 5.37 27.05
C ASP A 860 -4.39 4.93 27.14
N GLY A 861 -5.16 5.57 28.00
CA GLY A 861 -6.59 5.30 28.21
C GLY A 861 -6.88 4.19 29.21
N LYS A 862 -5.88 3.73 29.97
CA LYS A 862 -6.00 2.72 31.01
C LYS A 862 -5.53 3.26 32.34
N ASP A 863 -6.20 2.85 33.42
CA ASP A 863 -5.71 3.17 34.76
C ASP A 863 -4.40 2.39 35.02
N ASP A 864 -3.37 3.12 35.45
CA ASP A 864 -2.07 2.59 35.88
C ASP A 864 -2.11 2.12 37.34
N LEU A 865 -1.27 1.13 37.69
CA LEU A 865 -1.14 0.71 39.10
C LEU A 865 -0.26 1.68 39.86
N CYS A 866 -0.88 2.48 40.71
CA CYS A 866 -0.17 3.47 41.48
C CYS A 866 -0.43 3.33 42.98
N VAL A 867 0.66 3.50 43.77
CA VAL A 867 0.58 3.64 45.20
C VAL A 867 1.37 4.88 45.66
N TYR A 868 0.77 5.64 46.56
CA TYR A 868 1.46 6.69 47.32
C TYR A 868 1.93 6.13 48.65
N ARG A 869 3.20 6.31 48.98
CA ARG A 869 3.79 5.82 50.26
C ARG A 869 3.95 6.94 51.27
N PRO A 870 3.08 7.02 52.26
CA PRO A 870 3.13 8.09 53.28
C PRO A 870 4.43 8.16 54.06
N SER A 871 5.14 7.03 54.25
CA SER A 871 6.37 6.97 55.03
C SER A 871 7.55 7.73 54.43
N ASN A 872 7.54 7.93 53.09
CA ASN A 872 8.59 8.64 52.38
C ASN A 872 8.09 9.72 51.39
N GLY A 873 6.77 9.87 51.22
CA GLY A 873 6.15 10.82 50.31
C GLY A 873 6.41 10.54 48.82
N VAL A 874 6.60 9.27 48.43
CA VAL A 874 6.91 8.87 47.04
C VAL A 874 5.69 8.20 46.40
N TRP A 875 5.43 8.57 45.19
CA TRP A 875 4.51 7.92 44.25
C TRP A 875 5.26 6.83 43.51
N TYR A 876 4.69 5.64 43.46
CA TYR A 876 5.22 4.47 42.76
C TYR A 876 4.19 4.05 41.71
N ILE A 877 4.53 4.16 40.43
CA ILE A 877 3.63 3.94 39.28
C ILE A 877 4.16 2.80 38.43
N VAL A 878 3.28 1.90 38.02
CA VAL A 878 3.51 0.93 36.94
C VAL A 878 2.58 1.34 35.77
N ASN A 879 3.16 1.85 34.70
CA ASN A 879 2.38 2.26 33.54
C ASN A 879 1.82 1.05 32.80
N SER A 880 0.57 1.14 32.39
CA SER A 880 -0.15 0.12 31.59
C SER A 880 0.47 -0.07 30.21
N GLY A 881 0.97 1.02 29.61
CA GLY A 881 1.78 1.01 28.37
C GLY A 881 3.18 0.46 28.55
N GLY A 882 3.60 0.17 29.79
CA GLY A 882 4.88 -0.41 30.18
C GLY A 882 5.85 0.59 30.78
N GLY A 883 6.67 0.08 31.70
CA GLY A 883 7.65 0.90 32.43
C GLY A 883 7.20 1.25 33.86
N TYR A 884 8.08 1.96 34.58
CA TYR A 884 7.88 2.39 35.97
C TYR A 884 8.23 3.85 36.10
N ALA A 885 7.44 4.59 36.92
CA ALA A 885 7.73 5.95 37.29
C ALA A 885 7.76 6.12 38.83
N PHE A 886 8.61 7.02 39.31
CA PHE A 886 8.78 7.30 40.74
C PHE A 886 8.89 8.81 40.93
N TYR A 887 8.00 9.37 41.77
CA TYR A 887 8.01 10.81 42.03
C TYR A 887 8.07 11.05 43.56
N GLN A 888 9.07 11.80 44.00
CA GLN A 888 9.17 12.30 45.36
C GLN A 888 8.31 13.57 45.49
N TYR A 889 7.01 13.40 45.77
CA TYR A 889 6.08 14.51 45.85
C TYR A 889 5.00 14.27 46.92
N GLY A 890 5.23 14.84 48.08
CA GLY A 890 4.35 14.69 49.22
C GLY A 890 5.10 14.50 50.55
N LEU A 891 4.34 14.47 51.63
CA LEU A 891 4.82 14.25 53.01
C LEU A 891 3.92 13.23 53.70
N SER A 892 4.37 12.77 54.86
CA SER A 892 3.55 11.91 55.72
C SER A 892 2.25 12.61 56.15
N GLY A 893 1.12 11.92 55.99
CA GLY A 893 -0.22 12.43 56.30
C GLY A 893 -0.94 13.15 55.16
N ASP A 894 -0.28 13.28 53.98
CA ASP A 894 -0.92 13.76 52.76
C ASP A 894 -1.94 12.75 52.22
N VAL A 895 -2.98 13.25 51.56
CA VAL A 895 -3.99 12.45 50.85
C VAL A 895 -3.70 12.55 49.34
N PRO A 896 -3.48 11.43 48.63
CA PRO A 896 -3.27 11.42 47.20
C PRO A 896 -4.56 11.85 46.48
N ILE A 897 -4.41 12.71 45.48
CA ILE A 897 -5.49 13.27 44.66
C ILE A 897 -5.10 13.27 43.23
N PRO A 898 -5.02 12.08 42.56
CA PRO A 898 -4.74 12.01 41.14
C PRO A 898 -5.86 12.64 40.32
N GLY A 899 -5.52 13.23 39.17
CA GLY A 899 -6.49 13.83 38.23
C GLY A 899 -5.79 14.64 37.15
N ASP A 900 -6.39 14.78 35.99
CA ASP A 900 -5.89 15.64 34.90
C ASP A 900 -6.26 17.10 35.17
N TYR A 901 -5.35 17.83 35.82
CA TYR A 901 -5.60 19.23 36.23
C TYR A 901 -5.21 20.23 35.14
N ASP A 902 -4.33 19.86 34.23
CA ASP A 902 -3.91 20.74 33.13
C ASP A 902 -4.55 20.42 31.77
N GLY A 903 -5.29 19.32 31.66
CA GLY A 903 -6.12 18.98 30.52
C GLY A 903 -5.31 18.39 29.33
N ASP A 904 -4.18 17.75 29.63
CA ASP A 904 -3.30 17.16 28.59
C ASP A 904 -3.65 15.68 28.29
N GLY A 905 -4.66 15.13 28.98
CA GLY A 905 -5.10 13.75 28.82
C GLY A 905 -4.34 12.73 29.65
N LYS A 906 -3.50 13.19 30.59
CA LYS A 906 -2.81 12.38 31.58
C LYS A 906 -3.22 12.80 32.98
N ASP A 907 -3.41 11.83 33.87
CA ASP A 907 -3.62 12.16 35.26
C ASP A 907 -2.34 12.66 35.92
N ASP A 908 -2.45 13.77 36.61
CA ASP A 908 -1.37 14.44 37.33
C ASP A 908 -1.20 13.90 38.76
N ILE A 909 -0.03 14.12 39.34
CA ILE A 909 0.28 13.79 40.70
C ILE A 909 -0.13 14.93 41.61
N GLY A 910 -1.02 14.68 42.58
CA GLY A 910 -1.43 15.70 43.52
C GLY A 910 -1.57 15.19 44.94
N VAL A 911 -1.30 16.03 45.95
CA VAL A 911 -1.55 15.76 47.34
C VAL A 911 -2.34 16.87 48.03
N TYR A 912 -3.29 16.48 48.86
CA TYR A 912 -4.05 17.39 49.69
C TYR A 912 -3.53 17.35 51.12
N ARG A 913 -3.21 18.53 51.70
CA ARG A 913 -2.67 18.68 53.06
C ARG A 913 -3.30 19.86 53.79
N ASN A 914 -4.10 19.59 54.82
CA ASN A 914 -4.66 20.63 55.70
C ASN A 914 -5.34 21.79 54.95
N GLY A 915 -6.09 21.54 53.92
CA GLY A 915 -6.78 22.55 53.13
C GLY A 915 -5.93 23.18 52.04
N ILE A 916 -4.78 22.60 51.71
CA ILE A 916 -3.92 23.07 50.62
C ILE A 916 -3.71 21.92 49.64
N TRP A 917 -3.92 22.22 48.37
CA TRP A 917 -3.67 21.36 47.21
C TRP A 917 -2.29 21.63 46.66
N TYR A 918 -1.48 20.60 46.51
CA TYR A 918 -0.18 20.62 45.85
C TYR A 918 -0.28 19.69 44.66
N ILE A 919 -0.21 20.23 43.45
CA ILE A 919 -0.39 19.47 42.24
C ILE A 919 0.91 19.61 41.42
N TYR A 920 1.37 18.50 40.88
CA TYR A 920 2.48 18.46 39.92
C TYR A 920 1.91 18.03 38.58
N GLU A 921 1.56 19.04 37.77
CA GLU A 921 0.98 18.91 36.45
C GLU A 921 2.01 18.39 35.47
N SER A 922 1.61 17.47 34.59
CA SER A 922 2.48 16.75 33.67
C SER A 922 3.13 17.66 32.61
N THR A 923 2.41 18.69 32.18
CA THR A 923 2.90 19.67 31.18
C THR A 923 3.15 21.07 31.76
N SER A 924 2.35 21.51 32.75
CA SER A 924 2.38 22.89 33.27
C SER A 924 3.21 23.09 34.52
N GLY A 925 3.65 21.99 35.17
CA GLY A 925 4.53 22.05 36.34
C GLY A 925 3.76 22.11 37.66
N VAL A 926 4.26 22.89 38.67
CA VAL A 926 3.66 22.88 40.04
C VAL A 926 2.58 23.93 40.17
N ALA A 927 1.37 23.49 40.54
CA ALA A 927 0.25 24.35 40.95
C ALA A 927 -0.06 24.16 42.42
N ILE A 928 -0.42 25.26 43.16
CA ILE A 928 -0.77 25.24 44.59
C ILE A 928 -2.06 26.04 44.79
N PHE A 929 -3.07 25.41 45.39
CA PHE A 929 -4.34 26.06 45.75
C PHE A 929 -4.58 25.99 47.26
N ASN A 930 -4.91 27.14 47.88
CA ASN A 930 -5.38 27.21 49.25
C ASN A 930 -6.92 27.06 49.25
N PHE A 931 -7.41 25.82 49.34
CA PHE A 931 -8.84 25.58 49.22
C PHE A 931 -9.27 24.34 50.03
N GLY A 932 -10.06 24.59 51.03
CA GLY A 932 -10.60 23.60 51.98
C GLY A 932 -10.12 23.83 53.39
N LEU A 933 -10.48 22.92 54.25
CA LEU A 933 -10.07 22.82 55.67
C LEU A 933 -9.45 21.48 55.92
N ASN A 934 -8.70 21.33 57.03
CA ASN A 934 -8.09 20.06 57.40
C ASN A 934 -9.09 18.91 57.63
N THR A 935 -10.39 19.22 57.80
CA THR A 935 -11.50 18.25 57.98
C THR A 935 -12.26 17.95 56.69
N ASP A 936 -11.96 18.70 55.62
CA ASP A 936 -12.65 18.50 54.36
C ASP A 936 -12.08 17.30 53.61
N VAL A 937 -12.90 16.70 52.76
CA VAL A 937 -12.60 15.50 51.96
C VAL A 937 -12.44 15.93 50.52
N PRO A 938 -11.25 15.82 49.90
CA PRO A 938 -11.08 16.10 48.48
C PRO A 938 -11.83 15.05 47.66
N ILE A 939 -12.53 15.50 46.57
CA ILE A 939 -13.40 14.64 45.78
C ILE A 939 -12.59 13.78 44.80
N ALA A 940 -11.48 14.29 44.26
CA ALA A 940 -10.62 13.55 43.31
C ALA A 940 -9.89 12.36 43.93
N ARG A 941 -9.97 12.16 45.27
CA ARG A 941 -9.33 11.01 45.94
C ARG A 941 -10.03 9.69 45.63
N GLN A 942 -9.27 8.60 45.56
CA GLN A 942 -9.84 7.26 45.63
C GLN A 942 -10.46 7.08 47.05
N TYR A 943 -11.68 6.53 47.11
CA TYR A 943 -12.28 6.24 48.40
C TYR A 943 -11.40 5.25 49.20
N GLN A 944 -11.09 5.63 50.41
CA GLN A 944 -10.43 4.77 51.37
C GLN A 944 -11.26 4.77 52.67
N PRO A 945 -11.65 3.59 53.16
CA PRO A 945 -12.55 3.49 54.34
C PRO A 945 -11.92 4.01 55.62
#